data_53492ded7628ed07ac9ae521eba00fb0
#
_entry.id   53492ded7628ed07ac9ae521eba00fb0
#
_cell.length_a   1.000
_cell.length_b   1.000
_cell.length_c   1.000
_cell.angle_alpha   90.00
_cell.angle_beta   90.00
_cell.angle_gamma   90.00
#
_symmetry.space_group_name_H-M   'P 1'
#
loop_
_entity.id
_entity.type
_entity.pdbx_description
1 polymer ?
#
loop_
_entity_poly.entity_id
_entity_poly.type
_entity_poly.pdbx_seq_one_letter_code
_entity_poly.pdbx_strand_id
1 'polypeptide(L)'
;MPQIAKVAVSAANYAIDKPYEYLLPDGTDAAVGSRVLVPFGRGNRLTEGMILSLERKTPEKALKAVREVLEPEPVCSEREIRLALWMRQRYFCTFYDAIRTILPAGVWYRYRQFWKLADYAGEDALSEKEKPLYALLSRGEQELETLAQAVPDAAALLRQMEKKGLVTSRTEGSRRVGDRVVKLASLAIEPEEAQTRMERKRRTAPRQCDAVDFLTRCAETSVHDLCYFTGVTAAGLRSLEKAGIIALRAREEYRIAPRTAPRAAEPIRLNDEQQAAFLRMLAECRAGEAGVTLLQGVTGSGKTLVYIRLAQELLREGKSVMILVPEIVLTPQMMARFTAYFGAEVALLHSGLRLTERYDQYKRIRRGEAHIVLGTRSAVFAPLRELGLIVLDEEQESSYESGSAPFYHARDIAKYRCAQEGARLLLGSATPTVETAYFARHGEYELLRLDRRFNAHRLPRVVVADLREELRAGNATAISRPLREELERNLAAGEQSILFLNRRGSSRQLLCPQCGHVPQCPRCSVFLTYHSANGRMMCHYCGYSETASETCPDCGGAMKHIGTGTQRVEEELRELFPGTEILRMDADTVGDGHEKVLREFEEKKVPILIGTQMVAKGLDFENVTLVGVLAADLSLYVDHYRASERTFSLITQVVGRAGRGSKEGRAVIQTYTPENDVILAAAGQDYDRFYDAEIRMRRLRRDPPFADQFMITVTGPEETRVRRACGEIQKSLCAAAARPPYSALGLEILGPAPCPVVKVNNRFRYRVTVIGKNERTLRALIAAFMKEFTKRPENRGMHIFTDCNLMG
;
A
#
# COMPACT_ATOMS: atom_id res chain seq x y z
N MET A 1 -41.23 -18.85 -3.88
CA MET A 1 -40.87 -17.83 -2.87
C MET A 1 -39.94 -16.87 -3.53
N PRO A 2 -40.15 -15.54 -3.41
CA PRO A 2 -39.28 -14.54 -4.00
C PRO A 2 -37.89 -14.64 -3.44
N GLN A 3 -36.90 -14.31 -4.27
CA GLN A 3 -35.49 -14.27 -3.89
C GLN A 3 -35.14 -12.89 -3.36
N ILE A 4 -34.53 -12.83 -2.18
CA ILE A 4 -34.13 -11.59 -1.50
C ILE A 4 -32.60 -11.53 -1.48
N ALA A 5 -32.07 -10.41 -1.95
CA ALA A 5 -30.64 -10.09 -1.91
C ALA A 5 -30.34 -9.17 -0.72
N LYS A 6 -29.37 -9.55 0.12
CA LYS A 6 -28.77 -8.65 1.11
C LYS A 6 -27.60 -7.92 0.45
N VAL A 7 -27.70 -6.60 0.36
CA VAL A 7 -26.82 -5.77 -0.43
C VAL A 7 -26.04 -4.78 0.46
N ALA A 8 -24.72 -4.72 0.30
CA ALA A 8 -23.88 -3.65 0.80
C ALA A 8 -23.95 -2.46 -0.19
N VAL A 9 -24.37 -1.30 0.27
CA VAL A 9 -24.67 -0.13 -0.57
C VAL A 9 -23.56 0.91 -0.47
N SER A 10 -23.06 1.40 -1.61
CA SER A 10 -21.94 2.36 -1.67
C SER A 10 -22.21 3.72 -1.01
N ALA A 11 -23.47 4.12 -0.94
CA ALA A 11 -23.90 5.38 -0.30
C ALA A 11 -24.09 5.29 1.22
N ALA A 12 -23.93 4.10 1.83
CA ALA A 12 -24.04 3.95 3.27
C ALA A 12 -22.79 4.47 3.97
N ASN A 13 -22.96 5.41 4.90
CA ASN A 13 -21.89 5.79 5.81
C ASN A 13 -21.81 4.81 7.00
N TYR A 14 -20.76 4.90 7.81
CA TYR A 14 -20.52 3.97 8.91
C TYR A 14 -21.69 3.85 9.91
N ALA A 15 -22.44 4.92 10.15
CA ALA A 15 -23.56 4.93 11.11
C ALA A 15 -24.76 4.09 10.64
N ILE A 16 -24.99 4.02 9.33
CA ILE A 16 -26.11 3.32 8.72
C ILE A 16 -25.67 2.07 7.94
N ASP A 17 -24.40 1.71 8.03
CA ASP A 17 -23.85 0.57 7.32
C ASP A 17 -24.37 -0.76 7.89
N LYS A 18 -25.23 -1.41 7.10
CA LYS A 18 -25.79 -2.73 7.33
C LYS A 18 -26.11 -3.37 5.98
N PRO A 19 -26.29 -4.70 5.92
CA PRO A 19 -26.88 -5.32 4.75
C PRO A 19 -28.32 -4.83 4.57
N TYR A 20 -28.66 -4.31 3.39
CA TYR A 20 -30.00 -3.89 3.03
C TYR A 20 -30.68 -4.95 2.18
N GLU A 21 -31.94 -5.27 2.49
CA GLU A 21 -32.72 -6.29 1.76
C GLU A 21 -33.40 -5.65 0.54
N TYR A 22 -33.23 -6.32 -0.60
CA TYR A 22 -33.86 -5.99 -1.87
C TYR A 22 -34.48 -7.23 -2.51
N LEU A 23 -35.61 -7.03 -3.18
CA LEU A 23 -36.23 -8.06 -3.99
C LEU A 23 -35.40 -8.27 -5.27
N LEU A 24 -35.08 -9.49 -5.61
CA LEU A 24 -34.49 -9.83 -6.90
C LEU A 24 -35.63 -10.18 -7.88
N PRO A 25 -35.77 -9.46 -9.02
CA PRO A 25 -36.79 -9.76 -10.00
C PRO A 25 -36.63 -11.17 -10.56
N ASP A 26 -37.77 -11.84 -10.88
CA ASP A 26 -37.77 -13.18 -11.47
C ASP A 26 -36.99 -13.17 -12.80
N GLY A 27 -36.19 -14.21 -13.05
CA GLY A 27 -35.34 -14.32 -14.24
C GLY A 27 -34.04 -13.50 -14.21
N THR A 28 -33.75 -12.82 -13.09
CA THR A 28 -32.46 -12.13 -12.93
C THR A 28 -31.39 -13.13 -12.52
N ASP A 29 -30.35 -13.27 -13.36
CA ASP A 29 -29.18 -14.07 -13.03
C ASP A 29 -28.23 -13.26 -12.14
N ALA A 30 -28.25 -13.54 -10.85
CA ALA A 30 -27.39 -12.87 -9.87
C ALA A 30 -26.93 -13.86 -8.79
N ALA A 31 -25.68 -13.72 -8.39
CA ALA A 31 -25.06 -14.55 -7.35
C ALA A 31 -24.47 -13.68 -6.22
N VAL A 32 -24.04 -14.32 -5.17
CA VAL A 32 -23.21 -13.66 -4.14
C VAL A 32 -21.95 -13.08 -4.79
N GLY A 33 -21.66 -11.81 -4.52
CA GLY A 33 -20.56 -11.11 -5.14
C GLY A 33 -20.89 -10.44 -6.49
N SER A 34 -22.16 -10.51 -6.96
CA SER A 34 -22.61 -9.69 -8.10
C SER A 34 -22.79 -8.24 -7.69
N ARG A 35 -22.37 -7.30 -8.56
CA ARG A 35 -22.67 -5.89 -8.41
C ARG A 35 -24.04 -5.57 -8.97
N VAL A 36 -24.75 -4.73 -8.23
CA VAL A 36 -26.13 -4.35 -8.55
C VAL A 36 -26.34 -2.86 -8.44
N LEU A 37 -27.27 -2.35 -9.21
CA LEU A 37 -27.80 -1.00 -9.08
C LEU A 37 -29.10 -1.06 -8.29
N VAL A 38 -29.17 -0.35 -7.17
CA VAL A 38 -30.32 -0.39 -6.25
C VAL A 38 -30.80 1.02 -5.88
N PRO A 39 -32.12 1.21 -5.69
CA PRO A 39 -32.67 2.47 -5.19
C PRO A 39 -32.43 2.62 -3.68
N PHE A 40 -31.70 3.65 -3.26
CA PHE A 40 -31.33 3.87 -1.86
C PHE A 40 -31.84 5.21 -1.30
N GLY A 41 -32.13 5.23 0.00
CA GLY A 41 -32.62 6.41 0.72
C GLY A 41 -34.09 6.77 0.43
N ARG A 42 -34.54 7.92 0.97
CA ARG A 42 -35.91 8.41 0.80
C ARG A 42 -36.18 8.89 -0.64
N GLY A 43 -35.16 9.33 -1.35
CA GLY A 43 -35.25 9.82 -2.73
C GLY A 43 -35.04 8.74 -3.80
N ASN A 44 -34.99 7.47 -3.44
CA ASN A 44 -34.76 6.34 -4.37
C ASN A 44 -33.60 6.55 -5.34
N ARG A 45 -32.53 7.23 -4.90
CA ARG A 45 -31.36 7.46 -5.74
C ARG A 45 -30.71 6.12 -6.10
N LEU A 46 -30.53 5.87 -7.37
CA LEU A 46 -29.81 4.68 -7.83
C LEU A 46 -28.38 4.73 -7.34
N THR A 47 -27.94 3.65 -6.75
CA THR A 47 -26.66 3.52 -6.08
C THR A 47 -26.12 2.11 -6.31
N GLU A 48 -24.82 2.02 -6.50
CA GLU A 48 -24.12 0.76 -6.65
C GLU A 48 -24.10 0.00 -5.32
N GLY A 49 -24.30 -1.31 -5.40
CA GLY A 49 -24.23 -2.20 -4.27
C GLY A 49 -23.59 -3.53 -4.64
N MET A 50 -23.23 -4.31 -3.62
CA MET A 50 -22.69 -5.67 -3.74
C MET A 50 -23.57 -6.65 -3.02
N ILE A 51 -23.96 -7.74 -3.67
CA ILE A 51 -24.75 -8.83 -3.06
C ILE A 51 -23.85 -9.59 -2.09
N LEU A 52 -24.23 -9.60 -0.80
CA LEU A 52 -23.51 -10.30 0.27
C LEU A 52 -24.09 -11.71 0.52
N SER A 53 -25.41 -11.88 0.37
CA SER A 53 -26.11 -13.15 0.48
C SER A 53 -27.42 -13.13 -0.27
N LEU A 54 -27.91 -14.30 -0.63
CA LEU A 54 -29.20 -14.53 -1.27
C LEU A 54 -30.02 -15.49 -0.40
N GLU A 55 -31.29 -15.13 -0.17
CA GLU A 55 -32.23 -15.93 0.63
C GLU A 55 -33.58 -16.04 -0.10
N ARG A 56 -34.21 -17.21 -0.06
CA ARG A 56 -35.58 -17.39 -0.53
C ARG A 56 -36.53 -17.35 0.65
N LYS A 57 -37.23 -16.25 0.82
CA LYS A 57 -38.22 -16.07 1.90
C LYS A 57 -39.28 -15.05 1.48
N THR A 58 -40.43 -15.13 2.14
CA THR A 58 -41.49 -14.13 2.00
C THR A 58 -41.05 -12.87 2.78
N PRO A 59 -40.99 -11.69 2.18
CA PRO A 59 -40.62 -10.47 2.88
C PRO A 59 -41.69 -10.04 3.89
N GLU A 60 -41.25 -9.65 5.09
CA GLU A 60 -42.15 -9.14 6.14
C GLU A 60 -42.70 -7.73 5.83
N LYS A 61 -42.04 -7.02 4.94
CA LYS A 61 -42.36 -5.64 4.51
C LYS A 61 -42.14 -5.52 3.00
N ALA A 62 -42.82 -4.57 2.39
CA ALA A 62 -42.56 -4.24 0.99
C ALA A 62 -41.07 -3.86 0.78
N LEU A 63 -40.36 -4.62 0.01
CA LEU A 63 -38.97 -4.38 -0.35
C LEU A 63 -38.85 -3.67 -1.69
N LYS A 64 -37.82 -2.82 -1.81
CA LYS A 64 -37.43 -2.24 -3.10
C LYS A 64 -36.78 -3.35 -3.93
N ALA A 65 -36.95 -3.29 -5.25
CA ALA A 65 -36.32 -4.24 -6.16
C ALA A 65 -34.91 -3.79 -6.59
N VAL A 66 -34.05 -4.77 -6.85
CA VAL A 66 -32.82 -4.55 -7.60
C VAL A 66 -33.19 -4.03 -8.98
N ARG A 67 -32.56 -2.95 -9.43
CA ARG A 67 -32.83 -2.35 -10.74
C ARG A 67 -32.13 -3.07 -11.86
N GLU A 68 -30.88 -3.44 -11.64
CA GLU A 68 -30.00 -4.01 -12.65
C GLU A 68 -28.84 -4.78 -12.01
N VAL A 69 -28.40 -5.88 -12.64
CA VAL A 69 -27.13 -6.56 -12.35
C VAL A 69 -26.12 -6.05 -13.38
N LEU A 70 -24.99 -5.51 -12.89
CA LEU A 70 -24.06 -4.75 -13.73
C LEU A 70 -23.13 -5.63 -14.56
N GLU A 71 -22.85 -6.85 -14.11
CA GLU A 71 -22.04 -7.82 -14.84
C GLU A 71 -22.69 -9.20 -14.86
N PRO A 72 -22.48 -9.98 -15.95
CA PRO A 72 -22.99 -11.34 -16.06
C PRO A 72 -22.36 -12.29 -15.05
N GLU A 73 -21.11 -12.04 -14.64
CA GLU A 73 -20.41 -12.86 -13.65
C GLU A 73 -20.17 -12.07 -12.36
N PRO A 74 -20.24 -12.72 -11.17
CA PRO A 74 -19.89 -12.07 -9.91
C PRO A 74 -18.47 -11.52 -9.92
N VAL A 75 -18.28 -10.28 -9.48
CA VAL A 75 -16.94 -9.64 -9.41
C VAL A 75 -16.17 -10.03 -8.17
N CYS A 76 -16.87 -10.46 -7.11
CA CYS A 76 -16.29 -11.00 -5.88
C CYS A 76 -16.67 -12.47 -5.70
N SER A 77 -15.73 -13.26 -5.24
CA SER A 77 -16.00 -14.61 -4.74
C SER A 77 -16.57 -14.55 -3.31
N GLU A 78 -17.17 -15.64 -2.86
CA GLU A 78 -17.64 -15.77 -1.46
C GLU A 78 -16.48 -15.60 -0.45
N ARG A 79 -15.26 -16.02 -0.80
CA ARG A 79 -14.08 -15.85 0.04
C ARG A 79 -13.76 -14.36 0.22
N GLU A 80 -13.82 -13.58 -0.84
CA GLU A 80 -13.59 -12.12 -0.80
C GLU A 80 -14.71 -11.40 -0.03
N ILE A 81 -15.97 -11.86 -0.15
CA ILE A 81 -17.08 -11.34 0.67
C ILE A 81 -16.85 -11.64 2.15
N ARG A 82 -16.42 -12.86 2.53
CA ARG A 82 -16.07 -13.19 3.93
C ARG A 82 -14.92 -12.34 4.44
N LEU A 83 -13.90 -12.11 3.61
CA LEU A 83 -12.80 -11.21 3.96
C LEU A 83 -13.31 -9.77 4.19
N ALA A 84 -14.19 -9.26 3.33
CA ALA A 84 -14.78 -7.92 3.49
C ALA A 84 -15.59 -7.81 4.80
N LEU A 85 -16.35 -8.84 5.17
CA LEU A 85 -17.08 -8.88 6.43
C LEU A 85 -16.16 -8.85 7.65
N TRP A 86 -15.04 -9.59 7.58
CA TRP A 86 -14.02 -9.58 8.62
C TRP A 86 -13.30 -8.22 8.70
N MET A 87 -12.92 -7.64 7.56
CA MET A 87 -12.27 -6.32 7.49
C MET A 87 -13.15 -5.23 8.10
N ARG A 88 -14.46 -5.24 7.80
CA ARG A 88 -15.41 -4.29 8.37
C ARG A 88 -15.37 -4.27 9.90
N GLN A 89 -15.34 -5.47 10.52
CA GLN A 89 -15.31 -5.61 11.98
C GLN A 89 -13.94 -5.28 12.58
N ARG A 90 -12.87 -5.55 11.83
CA ARG A 90 -11.49 -5.38 12.30
C ARG A 90 -11.02 -3.93 12.17
N TYR A 91 -11.39 -3.23 11.09
CA TYR A 91 -10.83 -1.93 10.71
C TYR A 91 -11.85 -0.79 10.69
N PHE A 92 -13.00 -0.94 11.32
CA PHE A 92 -14.02 0.10 11.48
C PHE A 92 -14.41 0.82 10.17
N CYS A 93 -14.56 0.10 9.10
CA CYS A 93 -14.97 0.59 7.79
C CYS A 93 -16.38 0.11 7.43
N THR A 94 -16.96 0.61 6.33
CA THR A 94 -18.20 0.07 5.79
C THR A 94 -17.95 -1.24 5.02
N PHE A 95 -18.98 -2.02 4.79
CA PHE A 95 -18.90 -3.20 3.92
C PHE A 95 -18.38 -2.82 2.54
N TYR A 96 -18.90 -1.71 2.00
CA TYR A 96 -18.54 -1.27 0.67
C TYR A 96 -17.09 -0.78 0.56
N ASP A 97 -16.58 -0.09 1.59
CA ASP A 97 -15.17 0.33 1.66
C ASP A 97 -14.23 -0.88 1.68
N ALA A 98 -14.60 -1.93 2.44
CA ALA A 98 -13.83 -3.18 2.48
C ALA A 98 -13.79 -3.84 1.09
N ILE A 99 -14.94 -3.99 0.43
CA ILE A 99 -15.03 -4.56 -0.93
C ILE A 99 -14.22 -3.71 -1.92
N ARG A 100 -14.34 -2.39 -1.83
CA ARG A 100 -13.60 -1.47 -2.69
C ARG A 100 -12.10 -1.56 -2.52
N THR A 101 -11.64 -1.92 -1.33
CA THR A 101 -10.23 -2.12 -1.03
C THR A 101 -9.71 -3.44 -1.61
N ILE A 102 -10.53 -4.48 -1.57
CA ILE A 102 -10.18 -5.82 -2.09
C ILE A 102 -10.10 -5.81 -3.63
N LEU A 103 -11.06 -5.16 -4.29
CA LEU A 103 -11.12 -5.14 -5.75
C LEU A 103 -10.20 -4.07 -6.35
N PRO A 104 -9.51 -4.35 -7.48
CA PRO A 104 -8.66 -3.37 -8.13
C PRO A 104 -9.50 -2.22 -8.70
N ALA A 105 -8.91 -1.03 -8.72
CA ALA A 105 -9.60 0.19 -9.16
C ALA A 105 -10.11 0.13 -10.61
N GLY A 106 -9.55 -0.74 -11.46
CA GLY A 106 -9.99 -0.93 -12.85
C GLY A 106 -11.34 -1.64 -13.01
N VAL A 107 -11.79 -2.35 -11.97
CA VAL A 107 -13.09 -3.05 -11.98
C VAL A 107 -14.27 -2.08 -11.87
N TRP A 108 -14.06 -0.92 -11.24
CA TRP A 108 -15.14 0.00 -10.91
C TRP A 108 -15.70 0.74 -12.12
N TYR A 109 -17.03 0.97 -12.10
CA TYR A 109 -17.71 1.77 -13.12
C TYR A 109 -17.54 3.27 -12.82
N ARG A 110 -17.48 4.05 -13.88
CA ARG A 110 -17.69 5.49 -13.86
C ARG A 110 -19.09 5.74 -14.35
N TYR A 111 -19.94 6.30 -13.51
CA TYR A 111 -21.28 6.68 -13.89
C TYR A 111 -21.27 8.12 -14.39
N ARG A 112 -21.72 8.33 -15.63
CA ARG A 112 -21.94 9.64 -16.22
C ARG A 112 -23.41 9.90 -16.24
N GLN A 113 -23.83 11.05 -15.75
CA GLN A 113 -25.21 11.47 -15.77
C GLN A 113 -25.41 12.49 -16.88
N PHE A 114 -26.25 12.13 -17.83
CA PHE A 114 -26.64 12.97 -18.94
C PHE A 114 -28.02 13.57 -18.70
N TRP A 115 -28.17 14.81 -19.10
CA TRP A 115 -29.39 15.55 -18.96
C TRP A 115 -29.84 16.08 -20.30
N LYS A 116 -31.14 16.01 -20.57
CA LYS A 116 -31.78 16.60 -21.75
C LYS A 116 -33.09 17.29 -21.37
N LEU A 117 -33.53 18.21 -22.22
CA LEU A 117 -34.86 18.79 -22.06
C LEU A 117 -35.95 17.73 -22.26
N ALA A 118 -37.04 17.84 -21.52
CA ALA A 118 -38.26 17.07 -21.75
C ALA A 118 -38.98 17.55 -23.05
N ASP A 119 -39.68 16.66 -23.71
CA ASP A 119 -40.32 16.95 -25.02
C ASP A 119 -41.35 18.07 -24.96
N TYR A 120 -41.84 18.50 -23.79
CA TYR A 120 -42.81 19.55 -23.56
C TYR A 120 -42.31 20.62 -22.55
N ALA A 121 -41.04 20.90 -22.51
CA ALA A 121 -40.47 21.90 -21.62
C ALA A 121 -40.72 23.31 -22.14
N GLY A 122 -41.70 24.06 -21.56
CA GLY A 122 -41.94 25.49 -21.82
C GLY A 122 -40.97 26.38 -21.04
N GLU A 123 -40.60 27.53 -21.61
CA GLU A 123 -39.68 28.48 -20.96
C GLU A 123 -40.35 29.25 -19.82
N ASP A 124 -41.66 29.32 -19.78
CA ASP A 124 -42.45 30.15 -18.81
C ASP A 124 -42.32 29.68 -17.35
N ALA A 125 -41.84 28.46 -17.11
CA ALA A 125 -41.68 27.89 -15.78
C ALA A 125 -40.25 28.04 -15.20
N LEU A 126 -39.35 28.72 -15.91
CA LEU A 126 -37.91 28.80 -15.55
C LEU A 126 -37.63 29.99 -14.61
N SER A 127 -36.91 29.72 -13.56
CA SER A 127 -36.29 30.80 -12.75
C SER A 127 -35.06 31.37 -13.45
N GLU A 128 -34.63 32.57 -13.08
CA GLU A 128 -33.43 33.23 -13.63
C GLU A 128 -32.18 32.37 -13.52
N LYS A 129 -32.08 31.56 -12.45
CA LYS A 129 -30.94 30.63 -12.21
C LYS A 129 -31.00 29.38 -13.10
N GLU A 130 -32.18 29.00 -13.59
CA GLU A 130 -32.38 27.82 -14.42
C GLU A 130 -32.19 28.11 -15.93
N LYS A 131 -32.37 29.38 -16.36
CA LYS A 131 -32.24 29.81 -17.76
C LYS A 131 -30.88 29.43 -18.40
N PRO A 132 -29.72 29.59 -17.74
CA PRO A 132 -28.43 29.18 -18.32
C PRO A 132 -28.36 27.69 -18.59
N LEU A 133 -28.91 26.85 -17.71
CA LEU A 133 -28.96 25.40 -17.92
C LEU A 133 -29.89 25.02 -19.07
N TYR A 134 -31.03 25.66 -19.16
CA TYR A 134 -31.98 25.48 -20.26
C TYR A 134 -31.34 25.82 -21.60
N ALA A 135 -30.63 26.94 -21.72
CA ALA A 135 -29.90 27.34 -22.93
C ALA A 135 -28.78 26.40 -23.31
N LEU A 136 -28.13 25.72 -22.37
CA LEU A 136 -27.12 24.68 -22.64
C LEU A 136 -27.79 23.40 -23.13
N LEU A 137 -28.88 22.99 -22.51
CA LEU A 137 -29.59 21.76 -22.84
C LEU A 137 -30.44 21.88 -24.12
N SER A 138 -30.77 23.07 -24.59
CA SER A 138 -31.44 23.29 -25.86
C SER A 138 -30.52 22.94 -27.06
N ARG A 139 -29.22 22.91 -26.83
CA ARG A 139 -28.23 22.48 -27.83
C ARG A 139 -28.09 20.95 -27.93
N GLY A 140 -28.78 20.21 -27.10
CA GLY A 140 -28.78 18.77 -27.03
C GLY A 140 -28.45 18.23 -25.62
N GLU A 141 -28.38 16.91 -25.54
CA GLU A 141 -28.04 16.22 -24.29
C GLU A 141 -26.62 16.55 -23.82
N GLN A 142 -26.47 16.87 -22.54
CA GLN A 142 -25.20 17.30 -21.93
C GLN A 142 -24.87 16.47 -20.68
N GLU A 143 -23.58 16.21 -20.46
CA GLU A 143 -23.07 15.57 -19.23
C GLU A 143 -23.12 16.54 -18.04
N LEU A 144 -23.50 16.03 -16.86
CA LEU A 144 -23.57 16.83 -15.62
C LEU A 144 -22.24 17.54 -15.30
N GLU A 145 -21.08 16.91 -15.54
CA GLU A 145 -19.78 17.54 -15.30
C GLU A 145 -19.57 18.79 -16.16
N THR A 146 -19.99 18.75 -17.42
CA THR A 146 -19.93 19.89 -18.36
C THR A 146 -20.85 21.02 -17.89
N LEU A 147 -22.08 20.67 -17.48
CA LEU A 147 -23.05 21.65 -16.96
C LEU A 147 -22.60 22.28 -15.65
N ALA A 148 -21.95 21.50 -14.77
CA ALA A 148 -21.43 21.98 -13.48
C ALA A 148 -20.21 22.91 -13.63
N GLN A 149 -19.42 22.75 -14.71
CA GLN A 149 -18.33 23.68 -15.04
C GLN A 149 -18.86 25.03 -15.52
N ALA A 150 -20.01 25.02 -16.22
CA ALA A 150 -20.59 26.22 -16.81
C ALA A 150 -21.51 26.98 -15.85
N VAL A 151 -22.22 26.28 -14.95
CA VAL A 151 -23.22 26.88 -14.07
C VAL A 151 -23.00 26.44 -12.62
N PRO A 152 -22.77 27.36 -11.67
CA PRO A 152 -22.70 27.02 -10.25
C PRO A 152 -24.00 26.34 -9.78
N ASP A 153 -23.86 25.35 -8.90
CA ASP A 153 -24.97 24.57 -8.34
C ASP A 153 -25.85 23.82 -9.38
N ALA A 154 -25.34 23.58 -10.60
CA ALA A 154 -26.06 22.91 -11.68
C ALA A 154 -26.80 21.65 -11.24
N ALA A 155 -26.16 20.79 -10.44
CA ALA A 155 -26.77 19.55 -9.95
C ALA A 155 -28.02 19.76 -9.08
N ALA A 156 -28.06 20.83 -8.31
CA ALA A 156 -29.25 21.18 -7.49
C ALA A 156 -30.38 21.75 -8.35
N LEU A 157 -30.01 22.62 -9.27
CA LEU A 157 -30.97 23.26 -10.20
C LEU A 157 -31.59 22.22 -11.15
N LEU A 158 -30.79 21.34 -11.72
CA LEU A 158 -31.26 20.25 -12.59
C LEU A 158 -32.26 19.33 -11.88
N ARG A 159 -32.08 19.04 -10.61
CA ARG A 159 -33.04 18.26 -9.82
C ARG A 159 -34.36 19.04 -9.57
N GLN A 160 -34.29 20.35 -9.45
CA GLN A 160 -35.48 21.17 -9.35
C GLN A 160 -36.25 21.20 -10.69
N MET A 161 -35.51 21.37 -11.79
CA MET A 161 -36.06 21.31 -13.14
C MET A 161 -36.66 19.93 -13.47
N GLU A 162 -36.04 18.83 -13.02
CA GLU A 162 -36.58 17.48 -13.16
C GLU A 162 -37.92 17.30 -12.40
N LYS A 163 -38.02 17.83 -11.17
CA LYS A 163 -39.26 17.83 -10.41
C LYS A 163 -40.36 18.64 -11.07
N LYS A 164 -40.01 19.69 -11.81
CA LYS A 164 -40.93 20.50 -12.62
C LYS A 164 -41.28 19.82 -13.96
N GLY A 165 -40.66 18.68 -14.29
CA GLY A 165 -40.86 18.00 -15.56
C GLY A 165 -40.19 18.69 -16.77
N LEU A 166 -39.28 19.65 -16.53
CA LEU A 166 -38.58 20.40 -17.59
C LEU A 166 -37.39 19.66 -18.21
N VAL A 167 -36.76 18.76 -17.46
CA VAL A 167 -35.60 17.97 -17.90
C VAL A 167 -35.76 16.52 -17.50
N THR A 168 -35.12 15.67 -18.25
CA THR A 168 -34.99 14.24 -17.92
C THR A 168 -33.52 13.89 -17.82
N SER A 169 -33.20 12.94 -16.92
CA SER A 169 -31.86 12.44 -16.74
C SER A 169 -31.75 10.98 -17.13
N ARG A 170 -30.60 10.61 -17.69
CA ARG A 170 -30.19 9.22 -17.83
C ARG A 170 -28.79 9.03 -17.29
N THR A 171 -28.55 7.87 -16.73
CA THR A 171 -27.22 7.50 -16.20
C THR A 171 -26.64 6.40 -17.05
N GLU A 172 -25.44 6.65 -17.59
CA GLU A 172 -24.65 5.64 -18.27
C GLU A 172 -23.50 5.18 -17.39
N GLY A 173 -23.41 3.88 -17.16
CA GLY A 173 -22.27 3.26 -16.51
C GLY A 173 -21.26 2.76 -17.54
N SER A 174 -20.02 3.19 -17.45
CA SER A 174 -18.93 2.63 -18.24
C SER A 174 -17.83 2.11 -17.31
N ARG A 175 -17.25 0.96 -17.63
CA ARG A 175 -16.07 0.47 -16.88
C ARG A 175 -14.94 1.49 -17.01
N ARG A 176 -14.22 1.74 -15.90
CA ARG A 176 -13.03 2.59 -15.92
C ARG A 176 -11.95 2.08 -16.87
N VAL A 177 -11.87 0.77 -17.02
CA VAL A 177 -10.92 0.08 -17.89
C VAL A 177 -11.69 -0.88 -18.78
N GLY A 178 -11.64 -0.66 -20.08
CA GLY A 178 -12.13 -1.61 -21.09
C GLY A 178 -11.05 -2.66 -21.41
N ASP A 179 -11.48 -3.83 -21.86
CA ASP A 179 -10.58 -4.86 -22.35
C ASP A 179 -9.91 -4.41 -23.65
N ARG A 180 -8.61 -4.70 -23.78
CA ARG A 180 -7.94 -4.53 -25.07
C ARG A 180 -8.34 -5.67 -25.97
N VAL A 181 -9.06 -5.34 -27.02
CA VAL A 181 -9.51 -6.33 -28.01
C VAL A 181 -8.75 -6.10 -29.30
N VAL A 182 -8.04 -7.10 -29.75
CA VAL A 182 -7.41 -7.14 -31.06
C VAL A 182 -8.31 -7.94 -32.01
N LYS A 183 -8.60 -7.36 -33.16
CA LYS A 183 -9.31 -8.09 -34.23
C LYS A 183 -8.30 -8.91 -35.00
N LEU A 184 -8.53 -10.20 -35.06
CA LEU A 184 -7.74 -11.16 -35.82
C LEU A 184 -8.50 -11.55 -37.08
N ALA A 185 -7.76 -11.75 -38.17
CA ALA A 185 -8.26 -12.24 -39.43
C ALA A 185 -7.66 -13.62 -39.69
N SER A 186 -8.51 -14.54 -40.09
CA SER A 186 -8.15 -15.88 -40.58
C SER A 186 -8.95 -16.24 -41.80
N LEU A 187 -8.53 -17.22 -42.57
CA LEU A 187 -9.36 -17.75 -43.66
C LEU A 187 -10.59 -18.46 -43.07
N ALA A 188 -11.75 -18.27 -43.68
CA ALA A 188 -13.02 -18.93 -43.32
C ALA A 188 -13.30 -20.19 -44.17
N ILE A 189 -12.53 -20.35 -45.24
CA ILE A 189 -12.59 -21.44 -46.19
C ILE A 189 -11.18 -22.01 -46.42
N GLU A 190 -11.09 -23.16 -47.10
CA GLU A 190 -9.80 -23.76 -47.42
C GLU A 190 -8.91 -22.84 -48.24
N PRO A 191 -7.58 -22.82 -47.98
CA PRO A 191 -6.63 -21.92 -48.66
C PRO A 191 -6.69 -21.93 -50.16
N GLU A 192 -6.79 -23.11 -50.79
CA GLU A 192 -6.88 -23.28 -52.23
C GLU A 192 -8.17 -22.69 -52.81
N GLU A 193 -9.28 -22.85 -52.12
CA GLU A 193 -10.57 -22.28 -52.52
C GLU A 193 -10.54 -20.77 -52.39
N ALA A 194 -9.94 -20.24 -51.31
CA ALA A 194 -9.78 -18.80 -51.10
C ALA A 194 -8.98 -18.15 -52.24
N GLN A 195 -7.87 -18.75 -52.61
CA GLN A 195 -7.03 -18.28 -53.71
C GLN A 195 -7.78 -18.33 -55.05
N THR A 196 -8.45 -19.42 -55.37
CA THR A 196 -9.24 -19.58 -56.59
C THR A 196 -10.33 -18.53 -56.74
N ARG A 197 -11.05 -18.25 -55.65
CA ARG A 197 -12.10 -17.21 -55.63
C ARG A 197 -11.51 -15.80 -55.81
N MET A 198 -10.31 -15.55 -55.34
CA MET A 198 -9.67 -14.24 -55.41
C MET A 198 -8.90 -14.00 -56.70
N GLU A 199 -8.40 -15.06 -57.37
CA GLU A 199 -7.68 -14.93 -58.65
C GLU A 199 -8.53 -14.19 -59.70
N ARG A 200 -9.83 -14.42 -59.73
CA ARG A 200 -10.75 -13.71 -60.62
C ARG A 200 -10.85 -12.20 -60.34
N LYS A 201 -10.49 -11.77 -59.12
CA LYS A 201 -10.53 -10.37 -58.66
C LYS A 201 -9.17 -9.70 -58.62
N ARG A 202 -8.10 -10.34 -59.08
CA ARG A 202 -6.73 -9.85 -58.95
C ARG A 202 -6.49 -8.50 -59.63
N ARG A 203 -7.23 -8.22 -60.79
CA ARG A 203 -7.16 -6.93 -61.44
C ARG A 203 -8.02 -5.83 -60.77
N THR A 204 -9.12 -6.17 -60.15
CA THR A 204 -10.08 -5.21 -59.58
C THR A 204 -9.88 -4.94 -58.09
N ALA A 205 -9.33 -5.91 -57.35
CA ALA A 205 -9.11 -5.80 -55.91
C ALA A 205 -7.74 -6.41 -55.47
N PRO A 206 -6.62 -5.93 -56.04
CA PRO A 206 -5.30 -6.54 -55.80
C PRO A 206 -4.94 -6.64 -54.32
N ARG A 207 -5.18 -5.60 -53.51
CA ARG A 207 -4.88 -5.58 -52.08
C ARG A 207 -5.68 -6.59 -51.27
N GLN A 208 -6.90 -6.93 -51.69
CA GLN A 208 -7.69 -8.00 -51.08
C GLN A 208 -7.10 -9.37 -51.40
N CYS A 209 -6.58 -9.56 -52.63
CA CYS A 209 -5.88 -10.77 -53.03
C CYS A 209 -4.59 -10.93 -52.23
N ASP A 210 -3.80 -9.86 -52.09
CA ASP A 210 -2.57 -9.87 -51.28
C ASP A 210 -2.89 -10.23 -49.82
N ALA A 211 -4.02 -9.76 -49.26
CA ALA A 211 -4.45 -10.11 -47.93
C ALA A 211 -4.81 -11.59 -47.77
N VAL A 212 -5.49 -12.16 -48.77
CA VAL A 212 -5.81 -13.59 -48.79
C VAL A 212 -4.54 -14.43 -48.98
N ASP A 213 -3.64 -14.05 -49.91
CA ASP A 213 -2.33 -14.70 -50.09
C ASP A 213 -1.45 -14.64 -48.86
N PHE A 214 -1.53 -13.56 -48.06
CA PHE A 214 -0.87 -13.46 -46.76
C PHE A 214 -1.44 -14.46 -45.76
N LEU A 215 -2.78 -14.53 -45.64
CA LEU A 215 -3.48 -15.45 -44.72
C LEU A 215 -3.33 -16.93 -45.11
N THR A 216 -3.01 -17.28 -46.37
CA THR A 216 -2.67 -18.66 -46.73
C THR A 216 -1.33 -19.12 -46.17
N ARG A 217 -0.43 -18.14 -45.84
CA ARG A 217 0.90 -18.42 -45.27
C ARG A 217 0.89 -18.32 -43.75
N CYS A 218 -0.07 -17.59 -43.19
CA CYS A 218 -0.22 -17.38 -41.75
C CYS A 218 -1.62 -17.78 -41.32
N ALA A 219 -1.77 -18.72 -40.41
CA ALA A 219 -3.09 -19.23 -40.00
C ALA A 219 -4.02 -18.14 -39.46
N GLU A 220 -3.47 -17.16 -38.75
CA GLU A 220 -4.17 -16.03 -38.13
C GLU A 220 -3.22 -14.84 -37.99
N THR A 221 -3.70 -13.63 -38.22
CA THR A 221 -2.91 -12.40 -38.00
C THR A 221 -3.82 -11.24 -37.56
N SER A 222 -3.22 -10.21 -36.93
CA SER A 222 -3.99 -9.03 -36.55
C SER A 222 -4.48 -8.26 -37.76
N VAL A 223 -5.68 -7.70 -37.73
CA VAL A 223 -6.21 -6.81 -38.77
C VAL A 223 -5.27 -5.64 -39.02
N HIS A 224 -4.62 -5.13 -37.99
CA HIS A 224 -3.62 -4.05 -38.09
C HIS A 224 -2.41 -4.47 -38.92
N ASP A 225 -1.81 -5.62 -38.62
CA ASP A 225 -0.63 -6.13 -39.32
C ASP A 225 -0.99 -6.52 -40.77
N LEU A 226 -2.15 -7.15 -40.94
CA LEU A 226 -2.64 -7.49 -42.27
C LEU A 226 -2.81 -6.24 -43.15
N CYS A 227 -3.41 -5.17 -42.62
CA CYS A 227 -3.51 -3.88 -43.29
C CYS A 227 -2.14 -3.26 -43.57
N TYR A 228 -1.21 -3.35 -42.61
CA TYR A 228 0.14 -2.79 -42.76
C TYR A 228 0.94 -3.49 -43.87
N PHE A 229 0.98 -4.82 -43.87
CA PHE A 229 1.80 -5.59 -44.81
C PHE A 229 1.21 -5.68 -46.22
N THR A 230 -0.15 -5.67 -46.35
CA THR A 230 -0.81 -5.87 -47.66
C THR A 230 -1.44 -4.60 -48.23
N GLY A 231 -1.49 -3.53 -47.41
CA GLY A 231 -2.13 -2.28 -47.82
C GLY A 231 -3.65 -2.37 -47.98
N VAL A 232 -4.27 -3.48 -47.55
CA VAL A 232 -5.73 -3.64 -47.57
C VAL A 232 -6.37 -2.72 -46.52
N THR A 233 -7.50 -2.13 -46.80
CA THR A 233 -8.24 -1.30 -45.87
C THR A 233 -9.17 -2.13 -44.99
N ALA A 234 -9.53 -1.60 -43.81
CA ALA A 234 -10.53 -2.25 -42.93
C ALA A 234 -11.89 -2.46 -43.65
N ALA A 235 -12.25 -1.59 -44.57
CA ALA A 235 -13.46 -1.78 -45.43
C ALA A 235 -13.28 -2.96 -46.41
N GLY A 236 -12.08 -3.10 -46.96
CA GLY A 236 -11.73 -4.25 -47.80
C GLY A 236 -11.83 -5.58 -47.09
N LEU A 237 -11.35 -5.64 -45.85
CA LEU A 237 -11.45 -6.83 -45.00
C LEU A 237 -12.92 -7.15 -44.64
N ARG A 238 -13.74 -6.17 -44.31
CA ARG A 238 -15.19 -6.38 -44.08
C ARG A 238 -15.89 -6.90 -45.33
N SER A 239 -15.44 -6.50 -46.50
CA SER A 239 -15.97 -7.02 -47.77
C SER A 239 -15.62 -8.49 -48.01
N LEU A 240 -14.38 -8.90 -47.64
CA LEU A 240 -13.96 -10.31 -47.68
C LEU A 240 -14.70 -11.16 -46.62
N GLU A 241 -14.96 -10.61 -45.43
CA GLU A 241 -15.77 -11.25 -44.42
C GLU A 241 -17.20 -11.47 -44.85
N LYS A 242 -17.86 -10.45 -45.42
CA LYS A 242 -19.20 -10.58 -46.00
C LYS A 242 -19.27 -11.58 -47.17
N ALA A 243 -18.17 -11.74 -47.89
CA ALA A 243 -18.06 -12.75 -48.98
C ALA A 243 -17.77 -14.17 -48.43
N GLY A 244 -17.62 -14.33 -47.12
CA GLY A 244 -17.33 -15.63 -46.47
C GLY A 244 -15.95 -16.18 -46.77
N ILE A 245 -14.99 -15.33 -47.16
CA ILE A 245 -13.61 -15.74 -47.51
C ILE A 245 -12.74 -15.68 -46.28
N ILE A 246 -12.90 -14.65 -45.40
CA ILE A 246 -12.19 -14.52 -44.14
C ILE A 246 -13.18 -14.45 -42.98
N ALA A 247 -12.71 -14.82 -41.82
CA ALA A 247 -13.39 -14.62 -40.56
C ALA A 247 -12.64 -13.57 -39.73
N LEU A 248 -13.37 -12.60 -39.21
CA LEU A 248 -12.84 -11.62 -38.25
C LEU A 248 -13.30 -12.02 -36.84
N ARG A 249 -12.32 -12.30 -35.96
CA ARG A 249 -12.57 -12.64 -34.57
C ARG A 249 -11.98 -11.57 -33.65
N ALA A 250 -12.71 -11.24 -32.62
CA ALA A 250 -12.19 -10.41 -31.53
C ALA A 250 -11.49 -11.29 -30.51
N ARG A 251 -10.22 -11.04 -30.25
CA ARG A 251 -9.44 -11.70 -29.20
C ARG A 251 -9.02 -10.68 -28.18
N GLU A 252 -9.29 -10.98 -26.93
CA GLU A 252 -8.78 -10.18 -25.83
C GLU A 252 -7.26 -10.36 -25.71
N GLU A 253 -6.54 -9.27 -25.58
CA GLU A 253 -5.10 -9.25 -25.44
C GLU A 253 -4.70 -8.46 -24.17
N TYR A 254 -3.79 -9.01 -23.39
CA TYR A 254 -3.25 -8.32 -22.22
C TYR A 254 -2.25 -7.25 -22.64
N ARG A 255 -2.28 -6.09 -21.93
CA ARG A 255 -1.37 -4.96 -22.16
C ARG A 255 -0.01 -5.14 -21.50
N ILE A 256 0.42 -6.36 -21.32
CA ILE A 256 1.70 -6.68 -20.69
C ILE A 256 2.79 -6.32 -21.70
N ALA A 257 3.66 -5.40 -21.32
CA ALA A 257 4.83 -5.09 -22.14
C ALA A 257 5.63 -6.37 -22.39
N PRO A 258 6.01 -6.67 -23.66
CA PRO A 258 6.89 -7.79 -23.94
C PRO A 258 8.19 -7.55 -23.19
N ARG A 259 8.48 -8.38 -22.20
CA ARG A 259 9.76 -8.36 -21.49
C ARG A 259 10.75 -9.17 -22.30
N THR A 260 11.96 -8.65 -22.44
CA THR A 260 13.09 -9.37 -23.04
C THR A 260 13.12 -10.80 -22.53
N ALA A 261 13.35 -11.74 -23.45
CA ALA A 261 13.41 -13.16 -23.12
C ALA A 261 14.26 -13.39 -21.85
N PRO A 262 13.77 -14.13 -20.87
CA PRO A 262 14.49 -14.30 -19.62
C PRO A 262 15.87 -14.95 -19.89
N ARG A 263 16.90 -14.38 -19.27
CA ARG A 263 18.20 -15.03 -19.17
C ARG A 263 17.96 -16.38 -18.49
N ALA A 264 18.54 -17.46 -18.97
CA ALA A 264 18.38 -18.77 -18.34
C ALA A 264 18.70 -18.65 -16.84
N ALA A 265 17.74 -19.00 -15.99
CA ALA A 265 17.92 -18.88 -14.55
C ALA A 265 18.96 -19.90 -14.08
N GLU A 266 19.91 -19.44 -13.26
CA GLU A 266 20.90 -20.32 -12.68
C GLU A 266 20.26 -21.33 -11.70
N PRO A 267 20.72 -22.56 -11.64
CA PRO A 267 20.23 -23.55 -10.68
C PRO A 267 20.40 -23.04 -9.24
N ILE A 268 19.35 -23.06 -8.46
CA ILE A 268 19.40 -22.64 -7.04
C ILE A 268 20.15 -23.70 -6.24
N ARG A 269 21.25 -23.27 -5.62
CA ARG A 269 21.99 -24.05 -4.62
C ARG A 269 21.77 -23.46 -3.26
N LEU A 270 21.13 -24.20 -2.37
CA LEU A 270 20.90 -23.80 -0.97
C LEU A 270 22.08 -24.31 -0.13
N ASN A 271 22.51 -23.49 0.85
CA ASN A 271 23.41 -23.98 1.89
C ASN A 271 22.65 -24.82 2.93
N ASP A 272 23.34 -25.41 3.91
CA ASP A 272 22.74 -26.33 4.89
C ASP A 272 21.63 -25.66 5.71
N GLU A 273 21.80 -24.41 6.17
CA GLU A 273 20.79 -23.66 6.93
C GLU A 273 19.55 -23.36 6.07
N GLN A 274 19.76 -22.92 4.83
CA GLN A 274 18.69 -22.65 3.89
C GLN A 274 17.95 -23.92 3.48
N GLN A 275 18.68 -25.03 3.29
CA GLN A 275 18.10 -26.33 2.95
C GLN A 275 17.25 -26.87 4.09
N ALA A 276 17.71 -26.76 5.33
CA ALA A 276 16.94 -27.15 6.51
C ALA A 276 15.65 -26.32 6.65
N ALA A 277 15.76 -24.98 6.49
CA ALA A 277 14.60 -24.09 6.54
C ALA A 277 13.61 -24.39 5.38
N PHE A 278 14.10 -24.62 4.17
CA PHE A 278 13.29 -25.00 3.03
C PHE A 278 12.52 -26.30 3.28
N LEU A 279 13.19 -27.38 3.72
CA LEU A 279 12.57 -28.69 3.97
C LEU A 279 11.50 -28.59 5.06
N ARG A 280 11.78 -27.86 6.13
CA ARG A 280 10.84 -27.65 7.22
C ARG A 280 9.59 -26.91 6.74
N MET A 281 9.76 -25.76 6.05
CA MET A 281 8.66 -24.99 5.47
C MET A 281 7.83 -25.79 4.46
N LEU A 282 8.49 -26.58 3.60
CA LEU A 282 7.79 -27.41 2.62
C LEU A 282 6.92 -28.47 3.30
N ALA A 283 7.43 -29.12 4.34
CA ALA A 283 6.67 -30.07 5.13
C ALA A 283 5.41 -29.43 5.74
N GLU A 284 5.53 -28.20 6.25
CA GLU A 284 4.41 -27.48 6.82
C GLU A 284 3.37 -27.02 5.78
N CYS A 285 3.82 -26.57 4.61
CA CYS A 285 2.90 -26.26 3.51
C CYS A 285 2.13 -27.50 3.04
N ARG A 286 2.77 -28.68 3.04
CA ARG A 286 2.15 -29.96 2.67
C ARG A 286 1.17 -30.47 3.70
N ALA A 287 1.37 -30.17 4.98
CA ALA A 287 0.42 -30.54 6.04
C ALA A 287 -0.95 -29.88 5.85
N GLY A 288 -1.03 -28.78 5.07
CA GLY A 288 -2.29 -28.09 4.77
C GLY A 288 -2.92 -27.41 5.98
N GLU A 289 -2.16 -27.26 7.06
CA GLU A 289 -2.58 -26.54 8.26
C GLU A 289 -2.13 -25.09 8.22
N ALA A 290 -3.07 -24.19 8.49
CA ALA A 290 -2.77 -22.78 8.57
C ALA A 290 -1.81 -22.50 9.74
N GLY A 291 -0.79 -21.67 9.48
CA GLY A 291 0.17 -21.27 10.51
C GLY A 291 1.07 -20.14 10.05
N VAL A 292 1.86 -19.65 10.97
CA VAL A 292 2.81 -18.55 10.73
C VAL A 292 4.22 -19.02 11.08
N THR A 293 5.16 -18.78 10.19
CA THR A 293 6.58 -19.06 10.39
C THR A 293 7.36 -17.77 10.24
N LEU A 294 8.24 -17.47 11.20
CA LEU A 294 9.23 -16.41 11.10
C LEU A 294 10.54 -17.01 10.58
N LEU A 295 10.98 -16.59 9.39
CA LEU A 295 12.32 -16.83 8.88
C LEU A 295 13.21 -15.64 9.23
N GLN A 296 13.85 -15.70 10.38
CA GLN A 296 14.81 -14.71 10.82
C GLN A 296 16.17 -15.01 10.21
N GLY A 297 16.70 -14.08 9.41
CA GLY A 297 18.01 -14.32 8.79
C GLY A 297 18.77 -13.02 8.63
N VAL A 298 20.07 -13.04 8.94
CA VAL A 298 20.95 -11.87 8.80
C VAL A 298 20.86 -11.26 7.40
N THR A 299 21.22 -9.98 7.28
CA THR A 299 21.25 -9.32 5.98
C THR A 299 22.19 -10.06 5.02
N GLY A 300 21.67 -10.45 3.84
CA GLY A 300 22.44 -11.25 2.86
C GLY A 300 22.49 -12.75 3.16
N SER A 301 21.65 -13.29 4.04
CA SER A 301 21.52 -14.73 4.30
C SER A 301 20.84 -15.52 3.16
N GLY A 302 20.34 -14.86 2.12
CA GLY A 302 19.72 -15.51 0.97
C GLY A 302 18.28 -15.99 1.19
N LYS A 303 17.52 -15.37 2.07
CA LYS A 303 16.08 -15.66 2.31
C LYS A 303 15.27 -15.77 1.01
N THR A 304 15.52 -14.90 0.05
CA THR A 304 14.84 -14.91 -1.27
C THR A 304 15.03 -16.20 -2.05
N LEU A 305 16.20 -16.87 -1.92
CA LEU A 305 16.44 -18.17 -2.57
C LEU A 305 15.54 -19.26 -1.98
N VAL A 306 15.33 -19.23 -0.67
CA VAL A 306 14.38 -20.14 0.02
C VAL A 306 12.97 -19.92 -0.51
N TYR A 307 12.53 -18.65 -0.66
CA TYR A 307 11.20 -18.34 -1.20
C TYR A 307 11.01 -18.85 -2.62
N ILE A 308 12.00 -18.61 -3.50
CA ILE A 308 11.95 -19.10 -4.89
C ILE A 308 11.88 -20.62 -4.93
N ARG A 309 12.68 -21.28 -4.10
CA ARG A 309 12.71 -22.76 -4.06
C ARG A 309 11.39 -23.34 -3.55
N LEU A 310 10.78 -22.72 -2.51
CA LEU A 310 9.45 -23.10 -2.02
C LEU A 310 8.39 -22.90 -3.11
N ALA A 311 8.43 -21.77 -3.80
CA ALA A 311 7.47 -21.50 -4.87
C ALA A 311 7.58 -22.50 -6.02
N GLN A 312 8.80 -22.95 -6.38
CA GLN A 312 9.01 -23.98 -7.41
C GLN A 312 8.35 -25.31 -7.04
N GLU A 313 8.51 -25.76 -5.80
CA GLU A 313 7.92 -27.03 -5.37
C GLU A 313 6.41 -26.95 -5.24
N LEU A 314 5.90 -25.87 -4.64
CA LEU A 314 4.45 -25.69 -4.47
C LEU A 314 3.72 -25.56 -5.81
N LEU A 315 4.32 -24.90 -6.82
CA LEU A 315 3.79 -24.87 -8.18
C LEU A 315 3.69 -26.26 -8.80
N ARG A 316 4.71 -27.10 -8.63
CA ARG A 316 4.69 -28.51 -9.12
C ARG A 316 3.56 -29.31 -8.48
N GLU A 317 3.15 -28.95 -7.28
CA GLU A 317 2.04 -29.55 -6.53
C GLU A 317 0.68 -28.89 -6.84
N GLY A 318 0.62 -27.96 -7.82
CA GLY A 318 -0.59 -27.27 -8.21
C GLY A 318 -1.04 -26.18 -7.21
N LYS A 319 -0.16 -25.76 -6.30
CA LYS A 319 -0.45 -24.69 -5.32
C LYS A 319 0.06 -23.34 -5.84
N SER A 320 -0.68 -22.30 -5.50
CA SER A 320 -0.29 -20.91 -5.83
C SER A 320 0.48 -20.27 -4.68
N VAL A 321 1.35 -19.31 -5.02
CA VAL A 321 2.20 -18.61 -4.07
C VAL A 321 2.06 -17.11 -4.23
N MET A 322 1.96 -16.40 -3.12
CA MET A 322 1.96 -14.94 -3.07
C MET A 322 3.22 -14.45 -2.35
N ILE A 323 3.96 -13.55 -2.99
CA ILE A 323 5.17 -12.95 -2.41
C ILE A 323 4.97 -11.45 -2.35
N LEU A 324 4.88 -10.94 -1.15
CA LEU A 324 4.76 -9.52 -0.87
C LEU A 324 6.11 -8.95 -0.49
N VAL A 325 6.45 -7.84 -1.12
CA VAL A 325 7.68 -7.10 -0.87
C VAL A 325 7.39 -5.63 -0.66
N PRO A 326 8.20 -4.89 0.11
CA PRO A 326 8.09 -3.44 0.20
C PRO A 326 8.22 -2.76 -1.17
N GLU A 327 7.52 -1.65 -1.39
CA GLU A 327 7.54 -0.94 -2.70
C GLU A 327 8.96 -0.62 -3.17
N ILE A 328 9.84 -0.23 -2.25
CA ILE A 328 11.23 0.14 -2.53
C ILE A 328 12.09 -1.08 -2.92
N VAL A 329 11.73 -2.28 -2.47
CA VAL A 329 12.47 -3.52 -2.76
C VAL A 329 12.04 -4.12 -4.10
N LEU A 330 10.84 -3.78 -4.59
CA LEU A 330 10.32 -4.28 -5.87
C LEU A 330 11.05 -3.60 -7.05
N THR A 331 12.31 -3.90 -7.19
CA THR A 331 13.17 -3.38 -8.27
C THR A 331 12.96 -4.14 -9.58
N PRO A 332 13.32 -3.56 -10.74
CA PRO A 332 13.36 -4.28 -12.01
C PRO A 332 14.22 -5.55 -11.96
N GLN A 333 15.31 -5.53 -11.20
CA GLN A 333 16.20 -6.70 -11.01
C GLN A 333 15.48 -7.84 -10.27
N MET A 334 14.74 -7.54 -9.20
CA MET A 334 13.94 -8.54 -8.49
C MET A 334 12.82 -9.10 -9.37
N MET A 335 12.12 -8.24 -10.09
CA MET A 335 11.08 -8.67 -11.04
C MET A 335 11.66 -9.55 -12.15
N ALA A 336 12.80 -9.16 -12.72
CA ALA A 336 13.50 -9.96 -13.74
C ALA A 336 13.93 -11.31 -13.19
N ARG A 337 14.43 -11.37 -11.95
CA ARG A 337 14.82 -12.61 -11.28
C ARG A 337 13.66 -13.59 -11.17
N PHE A 338 12.51 -13.16 -10.65
CA PHE A 338 11.33 -14.01 -10.55
C PHE A 338 10.80 -14.44 -11.93
N THR A 339 10.78 -13.52 -12.89
CA THR A 339 10.37 -13.84 -14.27
C THR A 339 11.32 -14.87 -14.92
N ALA A 340 12.62 -14.82 -14.60
CA ALA A 340 13.58 -15.80 -15.11
C ALA A 340 13.30 -17.23 -14.62
N TYR A 341 12.85 -17.38 -13.37
CA TYR A 341 12.52 -18.69 -12.79
C TYR A 341 11.14 -19.23 -13.16
N PHE A 342 10.17 -18.34 -13.35
CA PHE A 342 8.74 -18.72 -13.42
C PHE A 342 8.05 -18.26 -14.71
N GLY A 343 8.69 -17.43 -15.52
CA GLY A 343 8.15 -17.01 -16.82
C GLY A 343 6.75 -16.39 -16.73
N ALA A 344 5.83 -16.95 -17.51
CA ALA A 344 4.44 -16.48 -17.61
C ALA A 344 3.59 -16.77 -16.35
N GLU A 345 4.06 -17.65 -15.46
CA GLU A 345 3.36 -17.97 -14.21
C GLU A 345 3.31 -16.79 -13.21
N VAL A 346 4.16 -15.76 -13.42
CA VAL A 346 4.24 -14.60 -12.54
C VAL A 346 3.27 -13.51 -12.98
N ALA A 347 2.45 -13.04 -12.05
CA ALA A 347 1.71 -11.79 -12.15
C ALA A 347 2.33 -10.74 -11.22
N LEU A 348 2.52 -9.53 -11.73
CA LEU A 348 3.08 -8.40 -10.97
C LEU A 348 1.96 -7.45 -10.54
N LEU A 349 1.95 -7.07 -9.26
CA LEU A 349 0.95 -6.13 -8.72
C LEU A 349 1.62 -5.07 -7.84
N HIS A 350 1.83 -3.86 -8.38
CA HIS A 350 2.41 -2.72 -7.67
C HIS A 350 1.83 -1.38 -8.12
N SER A 351 2.13 -0.33 -7.36
CA SER A 351 1.62 1.04 -7.59
C SER A 351 2.09 1.65 -8.91
N GLY A 352 3.28 1.32 -9.38
CA GLY A 352 3.86 1.81 -10.64
C GLY A 352 3.23 1.26 -11.92
N LEU A 353 2.37 0.23 -11.84
CA LEU A 353 1.61 -0.25 -12.99
C LEU A 353 0.47 0.71 -13.33
N ARG A 354 0.24 0.93 -14.63
CA ARG A 354 -0.95 1.63 -15.10
C ARG A 354 -2.21 0.89 -14.69
N LEU A 355 -3.30 1.62 -14.51
CA LEU A 355 -4.58 1.04 -14.08
C LEU A 355 -5.04 -0.12 -14.98
N THR A 356 -4.81 0.03 -16.28
CA THR A 356 -5.12 -0.97 -17.31
C THR A 356 -4.27 -2.23 -17.19
N GLU A 357 -2.96 -2.08 -16.95
CA GLU A 357 -2.03 -3.19 -16.75
C GLU A 357 -2.35 -3.95 -15.47
N ARG A 358 -2.64 -3.24 -14.39
CA ARG A 358 -3.04 -3.83 -13.11
C ARG A 358 -4.33 -4.64 -13.25
N TYR A 359 -5.29 -4.15 -14.02
CA TYR A 359 -6.52 -4.86 -14.31
C TYR A 359 -6.28 -6.13 -15.13
N ASP A 360 -5.38 -6.08 -16.11
CA ASP A 360 -5.01 -7.25 -16.92
C ASP A 360 -4.31 -8.32 -16.06
N GLN A 361 -3.39 -7.93 -15.15
CA GLN A 361 -2.77 -8.87 -14.22
C GLN A 361 -3.82 -9.51 -13.30
N TYR A 362 -4.75 -8.71 -12.76
CA TYR A 362 -5.84 -9.22 -11.92
C TYR A 362 -6.69 -10.28 -12.66
N LYS A 363 -7.03 -10.04 -13.94
CA LYS A 363 -7.77 -11.01 -14.76
C LYS A 363 -6.98 -12.31 -14.97
N ARG A 364 -5.67 -12.22 -15.27
CA ARG A 364 -4.81 -13.39 -15.40
C ARG A 364 -4.82 -14.26 -14.14
N ILE A 365 -4.67 -13.65 -12.98
CA ILE A 365 -4.71 -14.36 -11.70
C ILE A 365 -6.08 -15.01 -11.50
N ARG A 366 -7.16 -14.26 -11.71
CA ARG A 366 -8.53 -14.75 -11.51
C ARG A 366 -8.89 -15.91 -12.43
N ARG A 367 -8.40 -15.90 -13.68
CA ARG A 367 -8.58 -16.96 -14.66
C ARG A 367 -7.72 -18.20 -14.38
N GLY A 368 -6.74 -18.09 -13.49
CA GLY A 368 -5.76 -19.16 -13.21
C GLY A 368 -4.69 -19.28 -14.29
N GLU A 369 -4.36 -18.18 -14.97
CA GLU A 369 -3.27 -18.09 -15.95
C GLU A 369 -1.94 -17.65 -15.31
N ALA A 370 -1.97 -17.29 -14.04
CA ALA A 370 -0.80 -16.97 -13.23
C ALA A 370 -1.01 -17.51 -11.81
N HIS A 371 -0.03 -18.26 -11.33
CA HIS A 371 -0.06 -18.95 -10.04
C HIS A 371 0.90 -18.33 -9.02
N ILE A 372 1.79 -17.43 -9.46
CA ILE A 372 2.65 -16.66 -8.57
C ILE A 372 2.27 -15.18 -8.67
N VAL A 373 2.02 -14.58 -7.53
CA VAL A 373 1.85 -13.13 -7.42
C VAL A 373 3.06 -12.55 -6.73
N LEU A 374 3.78 -11.66 -7.41
CA LEU A 374 4.81 -10.82 -6.82
C LEU A 374 4.28 -9.39 -6.76
N GLY A 375 4.24 -8.80 -5.58
CA GLY A 375 3.70 -7.47 -5.48
C GLY A 375 3.92 -6.77 -4.15
N THR A 376 3.35 -5.56 -4.05
CA THR A 376 3.41 -4.76 -2.84
C THR A 376 2.18 -5.00 -1.97
N ARG A 377 2.00 -4.22 -0.91
CA ARG A 377 0.91 -4.34 0.07
C ARG A 377 -0.45 -4.75 -0.51
N SER A 378 -0.90 -4.08 -1.56
CA SER A 378 -2.21 -4.32 -2.16
C SER A 378 -2.35 -5.67 -2.86
N ALA A 379 -1.24 -6.31 -3.21
CA ALA A 379 -1.24 -7.64 -3.81
C ALA A 379 -1.77 -8.73 -2.87
N VAL A 380 -1.86 -8.44 -1.56
CA VAL A 380 -2.47 -9.34 -0.56
C VAL A 380 -3.92 -9.69 -0.89
N PHE A 381 -4.60 -8.90 -1.72
CA PHE A 381 -5.98 -9.14 -2.17
C PHE A 381 -6.08 -9.89 -3.51
N ALA A 382 -4.96 -10.29 -4.12
CA ALA A 382 -4.98 -11.00 -5.39
C ALA A 382 -5.79 -12.30 -5.31
N PRO A 383 -6.70 -12.58 -6.28
CA PRO A 383 -7.64 -13.70 -6.23
C PRO A 383 -7.01 -15.02 -6.68
N LEU A 384 -5.88 -15.40 -6.07
CA LEU A 384 -5.23 -16.68 -6.31
C LEU A 384 -6.14 -17.84 -5.91
N ARG A 385 -6.13 -18.89 -6.74
CA ARG A 385 -6.76 -20.17 -6.45
C ARG A 385 -5.73 -21.10 -5.83
N GLU A 386 -6.20 -22.07 -5.01
CA GLU A 386 -5.33 -23.09 -4.40
C GLU A 386 -4.10 -22.50 -3.72
N LEU A 387 -4.31 -21.49 -2.88
CA LEU A 387 -3.23 -20.80 -2.18
C LEU A 387 -2.51 -21.76 -1.21
N GLY A 388 -1.20 -21.92 -1.36
CA GLY A 388 -0.35 -22.74 -0.50
C GLY A 388 0.54 -21.93 0.43
N LEU A 389 1.00 -20.76 -0.04
CA LEU A 389 1.95 -19.93 0.71
C LEU A 389 1.75 -18.45 0.44
N ILE A 390 1.78 -17.66 1.50
CA ILE A 390 1.99 -16.20 1.43
C ILE A 390 3.34 -15.88 2.08
N VAL A 391 4.21 -15.16 1.39
CA VAL A 391 5.48 -14.65 1.92
C VAL A 391 5.35 -13.15 2.11
N LEU A 392 5.73 -12.62 3.27
CA LEU A 392 6.00 -11.20 3.49
C LEU A 392 7.51 -11.05 3.72
N ASP A 393 8.22 -10.53 2.73
CA ASP A 393 9.64 -10.21 2.88
C ASP A 393 9.80 -8.85 3.55
N GLU A 394 10.85 -8.69 4.38
CA GLU A 394 11.06 -7.50 5.23
C GLU A 394 9.78 -7.11 6.01
N GLU A 395 9.22 -8.07 6.78
CA GLU A 395 7.88 -7.97 7.42
C GLU A 395 7.74 -6.78 8.37
N GLN A 396 8.87 -6.24 8.87
CA GLN A 396 8.93 -5.07 9.75
C GLN A 396 8.65 -3.75 9.02
N GLU A 397 8.53 -3.78 7.68
CA GLU A 397 8.38 -2.56 6.90
C GLU A 397 7.00 -1.93 7.03
N SER A 398 6.98 -0.63 7.35
CA SER A 398 5.74 0.14 7.51
C SER A 398 4.95 0.31 6.20
N SER A 399 5.55 0.02 5.04
CA SER A 399 4.84 0.04 3.76
C SER A 399 3.71 -0.99 3.66
N TYR A 400 3.69 -1.99 4.54
CA TYR A 400 2.59 -2.94 4.68
C TYR A 400 1.38 -2.38 5.44
N GLU A 401 1.49 -1.22 6.07
CA GLU A 401 0.40 -0.49 6.68
C GLU A 401 -0.33 0.38 5.67
N SER A 402 -1.67 0.39 5.68
CA SER A 402 -2.46 1.27 4.83
C SER A 402 -2.48 2.69 5.40
N GLY A 403 -1.98 3.67 4.66
CA GLY A 403 -2.02 5.09 5.03
C GLY A 403 -3.39 5.76 4.86
N SER A 404 -4.42 5.02 4.42
CA SER A 404 -5.79 5.50 4.23
C SER A 404 -6.79 4.45 4.67
N ALA A 405 -7.98 4.90 5.03
CA ALA A 405 -9.07 3.99 5.42
C ALA A 405 -9.50 3.07 4.26
N PRO A 406 -9.74 1.79 4.55
CA PRO A 406 -9.52 1.08 5.82
C PRO A 406 -8.04 0.99 6.18
N PHE A 407 -7.71 1.30 7.43
CA PHE A 407 -6.35 1.26 7.97
C PHE A 407 -5.93 -0.19 8.29
N TYR A 408 -5.64 -0.98 7.25
CA TYR A 408 -5.26 -2.37 7.40
C TYR A 408 -3.74 -2.58 7.35
N HIS A 409 -3.28 -3.68 7.94
CA HIS A 409 -1.93 -4.20 7.76
C HIS A 409 -1.97 -5.45 6.89
N ALA A 410 -1.11 -5.54 5.86
CA ALA A 410 -1.08 -6.68 4.94
C ALA A 410 -0.83 -8.02 5.66
N ARG A 411 -0.03 -8.05 6.74
CA ARG A 411 0.20 -9.24 7.58
C ARG A 411 -1.10 -9.78 8.17
N ASP A 412 -1.98 -8.93 8.67
CA ASP A 412 -3.26 -9.35 9.26
C ASP A 412 -4.20 -9.93 8.20
N ILE A 413 -4.24 -9.30 7.02
CA ILE A 413 -4.99 -9.83 5.86
C ILE A 413 -4.42 -11.19 5.44
N ALA A 414 -3.09 -11.32 5.34
CA ALA A 414 -2.42 -12.56 4.98
C ALA A 414 -2.71 -13.67 5.99
N LYS A 415 -2.64 -13.38 7.31
CA LYS A 415 -3.01 -14.32 8.39
C LYS A 415 -4.44 -14.81 8.24
N TYR A 416 -5.38 -13.88 8.01
CA TYR A 416 -6.78 -14.24 7.83
C TYR A 416 -6.97 -15.12 6.58
N ARG A 417 -6.34 -14.79 5.46
CA ARG A 417 -6.42 -15.57 4.23
C ARG A 417 -5.83 -16.97 4.40
N CYS A 418 -4.64 -17.06 4.98
CA CYS A 418 -4.01 -18.37 5.26
C CYS A 418 -4.92 -19.24 6.15
N ALA A 419 -5.53 -18.66 7.19
CA ALA A 419 -6.45 -19.36 8.06
C ALA A 419 -7.72 -19.86 7.35
N GLN A 420 -8.21 -19.11 6.35
CA GLN A 420 -9.40 -19.50 5.56
C GLN A 420 -9.10 -20.52 4.45
N GLU A 421 -7.87 -20.55 3.96
CA GLU A 421 -7.48 -21.29 2.75
C GLU A 421 -6.55 -22.49 3.08
N GLY A 422 -6.23 -22.73 4.36
CA GLY A 422 -5.30 -23.80 4.77
C GLY A 422 -3.86 -23.57 4.29
N ALA A 423 -3.46 -22.30 4.11
CA ALA A 423 -2.15 -21.92 3.61
C ALA A 423 -1.20 -21.51 4.75
N ARG A 424 0.11 -21.48 4.47
CA ARG A 424 1.13 -20.99 5.42
C ARG A 424 1.46 -19.52 5.16
N LEU A 425 1.76 -18.79 6.24
CA LEU A 425 2.31 -17.44 6.18
C LEU A 425 3.78 -17.47 6.60
N LEU A 426 4.67 -17.08 5.71
CA LEU A 426 6.10 -16.93 5.95
C LEU A 426 6.45 -15.44 6.10
N LEU A 427 6.93 -15.06 7.26
CA LEU A 427 7.41 -13.72 7.57
C LEU A 427 8.94 -13.73 7.50
N GLY A 428 9.52 -13.03 6.53
CA GLY A 428 10.97 -12.95 6.35
C GLY A 428 11.53 -11.63 6.85
N SER A 429 12.54 -11.67 7.72
CA SER A 429 13.18 -10.45 8.22
C SER A 429 14.59 -10.71 8.76
N ALA A 430 15.46 -9.70 8.67
CA ALA A 430 16.71 -9.67 9.44
C ALA A 430 16.48 -9.04 10.84
N THR A 431 15.50 -8.17 10.94
CA THR A 431 15.14 -7.40 12.14
C THR A 431 13.64 -7.47 12.32
N PRO A 432 13.08 -8.66 12.70
CA PRO A 432 11.64 -8.84 12.80
C PRO A 432 11.01 -7.85 13.79
N THR A 433 9.71 -7.56 13.60
CA THR A 433 8.98 -6.75 14.60
C THR A 433 9.01 -7.44 15.96
N VAL A 434 9.05 -6.64 17.03
CA VAL A 434 9.10 -7.17 18.40
C VAL A 434 7.89 -8.06 18.69
N GLU A 435 6.71 -7.72 18.11
CA GLU A 435 5.51 -8.53 18.20
C GLU A 435 5.69 -9.90 17.51
N THR A 436 6.22 -9.93 16.29
CA THR A 436 6.47 -11.18 15.55
C THR A 436 7.49 -12.06 16.29
N ALA A 437 8.58 -11.46 16.76
CA ALA A 437 9.59 -12.17 17.54
C ALA A 437 9.04 -12.69 18.87
N TYR A 438 8.16 -11.92 19.53
CA TYR A 438 7.49 -12.36 20.75
C TYR A 438 6.68 -13.64 20.50
N PHE A 439 5.80 -13.64 19.50
CA PHE A 439 4.97 -14.80 19.18
C PHE A 439 5.81 -16.01 18.74
N ALA A 440 6.91 -15.78 18.01
CA ALA A 440 7.82 -16.85 17.60
C ALA A 440 8.57 -17.46 18.80
N ARG A 441 9.04 -16.65 19.75
CA ARG A 441 9.76 -17.12 20.95
C ARG A 441 8.83 -17.80 21.97
N HIS A 442 7.51 -17.53 21.90
CA HIS A 442 6.53 -18.19 22.76
C HIS A 442 5.80 -19.39 22.09
N GLY A 443 6.25 -19.77 20.87
CA GLY A 443 5.75 -20.95 20.19
C GLY A 443 4.40 -20.78 19.50
N GLU A 444 3.87 -19.54 19.41
CA GLU A 444 2.67 -19.25 18.62
C GLU A 444 2.99 -19.20 17.12
N TYR A 445 4.23 -18.80 16.77
CA TYR A 445 4.78 -18.88 15.43
C TYR A 445 5.98 -19.83 15.44
N GLU A 446 6.24 -20.50 14.32
CA GLU A 446 7.48 -21.25 14.17
C GLU A 446 8.64 -20.31 13.89
N LEU A 447 9.80 -20.59 14.48
CA LEU A 447 11.02 -19.81 14.29
C LEU A 447 12.06 -20.63 13.51
N LEU A 448 12.43 -20.13 12.34
CA LEU A 448 13.57 -20.63 11.56
C LEU A 448 14.64 -19.55 11.49
N ARG A 449 15.91 -19.93 11.66
CA ARG A 449 17.04 -19.01 11.66
C ARG A 449 18.00 -19.29 10.51
N LEU A 450 18.57 -18.22 9.93
CA LEU A 450 19.66 -18.23 8.98
C LEU A 450 20.74 -17.29 9.53
N ASP A 451 21.65 -17.85 10.32
CA ASP A 451 22.60 -17.05 11.10
C ASP A 451 23.85 -16.64 10.29
N ARG A 452 24.04 -17.21 9.09
CA ARG A 452 25.20 -16.95 8.25
C ARG A 452 24.81 -16.20 6.99
N ARG A 453 25.70 -15.30 6.52
CA ARG A 453 25.60 -14.71 5.18
C ARG A 453 25.84 -15.79 4.12
N PHE A 454 25.13 -15.67 2.99
CA PHE A 454 25.27 -16.60 1.86
C PHE A 454 26.72 -16.71 1.36
N ASN A 455 27.46 -15.60 1.32
CA ASN A 455 28.84 -15.52 0.82
C ASN A 455 29.89 -15.78 1.91
N ALA A 456 29.52 -16.24 3.09
CA ALA A 456 30.41 -16.46 4.24
C ALA A 456 31.26 -15.22 4.68
N HIS A 457 30.94 -14.03 4.19
CA HIS A 457 31.65 -12.80 4.57
C HIS A 457 31.26 -12.37 5.99
N ARG A 458 32.23 -11.78 6.70
CA ARG A 458 32.03 -11.23 8.05
C ARG A 458 31.08 -10.01 7.99
N LEU A 459 30.41 -9.76 9.10
CA LEU A 459 29.66 -8.52 9.29
C LEU A 459 30.60 -7.31 9.24
N PRO A 460 30.15 -6.14 8.78
CA PRO A 460 30.98 -4.93 8.72
C PRO A 460 31.51 -4.54 10.10
N ARG A 461 32.75 -4.01 10.13
CA ARG A 461 33.28 -3.39 11.33
C ARG A 461 32.59 -2.03 11.56
N VAL A 462 32.05 -1.85 12.76
CA VAL A 462 31.30 -0.63 13.11
C VAL A 462 32.05 0.19 14.14
N VAL A 463 32.14 1.50 13.90
CA VAL A 463 32.64 2.50 14.86
C VAL A 463 31.49 3.41 15.25
N VAL A 464 31.29 3.61 16.55
CA VAL A 464 30.31 4.60 17.06
C VAL A 464 31.07 5.87 17.40
N ALA A 465 30.75 6.97 16.73
CA ALA A 465 31.37 8.28 16.90
C ALA A 465 30.49 9.16 17.82
N ASP A 466 31.05 9.63 18.93
CA ASP A 466 30.39 10.54 19.87
C ASP A 466 30.45 12.00 19.37
N LEU A 467 29.30 12.51 18.91
CA LEU A 467 29.19 13.89 18.42
C LEU A 467 29.38 14.94 19.55
N ARG A 468 29.24 14.57 20.82
CA ARG A 468 29.53 15.47 21.95
C ARG A 468 31.03 15.71 22.08
N GLU A 469 31.85 14.68 21.87
CA GLU A 469 33.31 14.79 21.87
C GLU A 469 33.80 15.58 20.64
N GLU A 470 33.17 15.38 19.49
CA GLU A 470 33.47 16.17 18.28
C GLU A 470 33.22 17.65 18.52
N LEU A 471 32.11 18.03 19.12
CA LEU A 471 31.80 19.42 19.48
C LEU A 471 32.79 20.00 20.52
N ARG A 472 33.20 19.22 21.52
CA ARG A 472 34.20 19.65 22.53
C ARG A 472 35.56 19.86 21.86
N ALA A 473 35.89 19.10 20.85
CA ALA A 473 37.13 19.25 20.05
C ALA A 473 37.03 20.32 18.96
N GLY A 474 35.92 21.09 18.93
CA GLY A 474 35.72 22.20 17.98
C GLY A 474 35.15 21.79 16.62
N ASN A 475 34.81 20.49 16.41
CA ASN A 475 34.19 20.05 15.19
C ASN A 475 32.65 20.16 15.30
N ALA A 476 32.10 21.22 14.70
CA ALA A 476 30.64 21.46 14.66
C ALA A 476 30.01 21.06 13.31
N THR A 477 30.72 20.34 12.43
CA THR A 477 30.24 19.87 11.16
C THR A 477 29.36 18.61 11.32
N ALA A 478 28.60 18.27 10.28
CA ALA A 478 27.83 17.03 10.26
C ALA A 478 28.69 15.76 10.10
N ILE A 479 29.98 15.93 9.79
CA ILE A 479 30.93 14.85 9.53
C ILE A 479 31.94 14.76 10.67
N SER A 480 31.89 13.69 11.45
CA SER A 480 32.86 13.42 12.51
C SER A 480 34.25 13.07 11.96
N ARG A 481 35.30 13.28 12.76
CA ARG A 481 36.66 12.90 12.38
C ARG A 481 36.79 11.42 12.00
N PRO A 482 36.23 10.46 12.73
CA PRO A 482 36.29 9.06 12.34
C PRO A 482 35.62 8.78 10.97
N LEU A 483 34.49 9.43 10.68
CA LEU A 483 33.83 9.28 9.39
C LEU A 483 34.66 9.93 8.26
N ARG A 484 35.24 11.10 8.52
CA ARG A 484 36.09 11.78 7.55
C ARG A 484 37.32 10.93 7.19
N GLU A 485 38.03 10.37 8.15
CA GLU A 485 39.18 9.48 7.93
C GLU A 485 38.83 8.26 7.10
N GLU A 486 37.65 7.66 7.36
CA GLU A 486 37.17 6.51 6.58
C GLU A 486 36.76 6.90 5.13
N LEU A 487 36.20 8.11 4.94
CA LEU A 487 35.90 8.64 3.60
C LEU A 487 37.18 8.92 2.82
N GLU A 488 38.22 9.54 3.44
CA GLU A 488 39.51 9.78 2.84
C GLU A 488 40.16 8.45 2.38
N ARG A 489 40.08 7.43 3.23
CA ARG A 489 40.61 6.09 2.90
C ARG A 489 39.86 5.46 1.73
N ASN A 490 38.51 5.56 1.69
CA ASN A 490 37.69 5.04 0.61
C ASN A 490 37.95 5.74 -0.73
N LEU A 491 38.06 7.06 -0.71
CA LEU A 491 38.36 7.85 -1.90
C LEU A 491 39.73 7.48 -2.47
N ALA A 492 40.75 7.32 -1.59
CA ALA A 492 42.07 6.87 -1.99
C ALA A 492 42.10 5.46 -2.59
N ALA A 493 41.20 4.57 -2.12
CA ALA A 493 41.05 3.21 -2.62
C ALA A 493 40.17 3.07 -3.88
N GLY A 494 39.54 4.15 -4.35
CA GLY A 494 38.56 4.12 -5.43
C GLY A 494 37.29 3.33 -5.10
N GLU A 495 36.92 3.29 -3.82
CA GLU A 495 35.76 2.59 -3.30
C GLU A 495 34.59 3.53 -3.09
N GLN A 496 33.36 2.98 -3.06
CA GLN A 496 32.16 3.78 -2.92
C GLN A 496 31.68 3.85 -1.46
N SER A 497 31.08 4.97 -1.11
CA SER A 497 30.55 5.24 0.22
C SER A 497 29.08 5.63 0.15
N ILE A 498 28.27 5.16 1.11
CA ILE A 498 26.88 5.57 1.30
C ILE A 498 26.77 6.33 2.61
N LEU A 499 26.26 7.57 2.56
CA LEU A 499 25.95 8.37 3.73
C LEU A 499 24.44 8.43 3.94
N PHE A 500 24.00 7.84 5.03
CA PHE A 500 22.60 7.74 5.38
C PHE A 500 22.19 8.81 6.38
N LEU A 501 21.19 9.61 6.04
CA LEU A 501 20.55 10.57 6.92
C LEU A 501 19.09 10.17 7.16
N ASN A 502 18.73 9.90 8.41
CA ASN A 502 17.34 9.56 8.74
C ASN A 502 16.48 10.83 8.86
N ARG A 503 15.98 11.34 7.70
CA ARG A 503 15.09 12.49 7.64
C ARG A 503 13.64 12.03 7.47
N ARG A 504 12.90 11.83 8.56
CA ARG A 504 11.42 11.80 8.51
C ARG A 504 10.85 12.83 9.47
N GLY A 505 10.05 13.76 8.91
CA GLY A 505 9.23 14.71 9.66
C GLY A 505 9.86 16.06 9.87
N SER A 506 9.05 17.10 9.80
CA SER A 506 9.31 18.49 10.14
C SER A 506 9.45 18.73 11.65
N SER A 507 9.41 17.69 12.47
CA SER A 507 9.55 17.79 13.91
C SER A 507 11.02 18.05 14.25
N ARG A 508 11.32 19.29 14.56
CA ARG A 508 12.59 19.69 15.13
C ARG A 508 12.66 19.12 16.54
N GLN A 509 13.53 18.17 16.78
CA GLN A 509 13.81 17.67 18.13
C GLN A 509 14.68 18.69 18.87
N LEU A 510 14.37 18.90 20.15
CA LEU A 510 15.17 19.71 21.05
C LEU A 510 16.08 18.78 21.84
N LEU A 511 17.39 18.99 21.77
CA LEU A 511 18.40 18.16 22.42
C LEU A 511 19.51 19.04 22.98
N CYS A 512 20.09 18.63 24.10
CA CYS A 512 21.32 19.23 24.64
C CYS A 512 22.55 18.59 23.97
N PRO A 513 23.29 19.30 23.13
CA PRO A 513 24.46 18.72 22.44
C PRO A 513 25.65 18.46 23.40
N GLN A 514 25.62 18.98 24.64
CA GLN A 514 26.69 18.76 25.63
C GLN A 514 26.53 17.42 26.38
N CYS A 515 25.29 17.06 26.76
CA CYS A 515 25.03 15.86 27.56
C CYS A 515 24.09 14.85 26.90
N GLY A 516 23.48 15.19 25.75
CA GLY A 516 22.54 14.29 25.05
C GLY A 516 21.10 14.33 25.59
N HIS A 517 20.79 15.19 26.58
CA HIS A 517 19.44 15.25 27.16
C HIS A 517 18.37 15.61 26.14
N VAL A 518 17.26 14.86 26.14
CA VAL A 518 16.05 15.12 25.33
C VAL A 518 14.84 15.19 26.25
N PRO A 519 13.99 16.25 26.20
CA PRO A 519 12.83 16.37 27.06
C PRO A 519 11.84 15.22 26.94
N GLN A 520 11.39 14.69 28.09
CA GLN A 520 10.44 13.58 28.19
C GLN A 520 9.15 14.00 28.87
N CYS A 521 8.05 13.38 28.49
CA CYS A 521 6.76 13.59 29.13
C CYS A 521 6.77 12.99 30.56
N PRO A 522 6.48 13.79 31.61
CA PRO A 522 6.48 13.30 33.00
C PRO A 522 5.35 12.29 33.30
N ARG A 523 4.35 12.19 32.40
CA ARG A 523 3.21 11.29 32.59
C ARG A 523 3.34 9.98 31.82
N CYS A 524 3.99 10.02 30.64
CA CYS A 524 4.05 8.89 29.70
C CYS A 524 5.46 8.37 29.47
N SER A 525 6.49 9.06 29.94
CA SER A 525 7.92 8.76 29.72
C SER A 525 8.31 8.60 28.23
N VAL A 526 7.53 9.19 27.32
CA VAL A 526 7.86 9.32 25.91
C VAL A 526 8.52 10.67 25.66
N PHE A 527 9.29 10.78 24.60
CA PHE A 527 9.92 12.04 24.24
C PHE A 527 8.89 13.07 23.77
N LEU A 528 9.11 14.34 24.17
CA LEU A 528 8.25 15.45 23.76
C LEU A 528 8.63 15.93 22.36
N THR A 529 7.65 16.33 21.56
CA THR A 529 7.85 16.90 20.24
C THR A 529 7.74 18.42 20.27
N TYR A 530 8.72 19.13 19.71
CA TYR A 530 8.68 20.58 19.59
C TYR A 530 7.78 21.05 18.45
N HIS A 531 6.88 21.97 18.75
CA HIS A 531 5.97 22.63 17.83
C HIS A 531 6.38 24.07 17.57
N SER A 532 6.95 24.35 16.41
CA SER A 532 7.43 25.69 16.05
C SER A 532 6.30 26.74 15.94
N ALA A 533 5.07 26.33 15.70
CA ALA A 533 3.92 27.23 15.59
C ALA A 533 3.57 27.92 16.92
N ASN A 534 3.89 27.30 18.06
CA ASN A 534 3.55 27.83 19.39
C ASN A 534 4.73 27.80 20.39
N GLY A 535 5.93 27.38 19.97
CA GLY A 535 7.12 27.30 20.82
C GLY A 535 7.06 26.31 21.98
N ARG A 536 6.18 25.29 21.87
CA ARG A 536 5.94 24.34 22.97
C ARG A 536 6.43 22.94 22.67
N MET A 537 6.86 22.25 23.73
CA MET A 537 7.08 20.81 23.75
C MET A 537 5.76 20.11 24.08
N MET A 538 5.37 19.09 23.31
CA MET A 538 4.06 18.43 23.46
C MET A 538 4.17 16.91 23.41
N CYS A 539 3.36 16.26 24.23
CA CYS A 539 3.15 14.81 24.21
C CYS A 539 1.89 14.49 23.39
N HIS A 540 2.02 13.75 22.33
CA HIS A 540 0.88 13.35 21.49
C HIS A 540 0.10 12.14 22.02
N TYR A 541 0.54 11.54 23.15
CA TYR A 541 -0.21 10.49 23.84
C TYR A 541 -1.26 11.05 24.80
N CYS A 542 -0.81 11.89 25.74
CA CYS A 542 -1.69 12.39 26.82
C CYS A 542 -2.06 13.87 26.68
N GLY A 543 -1.50 14.59 25.68
CA GLY A 543 -1.73 16.02 25.49
C GLY A 543 -0.96 16.92 26.46
N TYR A 544 -0.04 16.39 27.30
CA TYR A 544 0.84 17.20 28.15
C TYR A 544 1.63 18.18 27.28
N SER A 545 1.80 19.41 27.77
CA SER A 545 2.51 20.44 27.01
C SER A 545 3.20 21.41 27.97
N GLU A 546 4.45 21.74 27.66
CA GLU A 546 5.28 22.71 28.38
C GLU A 546 5.96 23.66 27.42
N THR A 547 6.48 24.78 27.92
CA THR A 547 7.27 25.74 27.12
C THR A 547 8.64 25.13 26.87
N ALA A 548 9.16 25.25 25.64
CA ALA A 548 10.50 24.80 25.31
C ALA A 548 11.54 25.59 26.13
N SER A 549 12.41 24.90 26.86
CA SER A 549 13.51 25.52 27.59
C SER A 549 14.68 25.75 26.66
N GLU A 550 15.33 26.90 26.81
CA GLU A 550 16.60 27.20 26.10
C GLU A 550 17.81 26.60 26.83
N THR A 551 17.62 26.22 28.11
CA THR A 551 18.68 25.71 28.98
C THR A 551 18.38 24.26 29.36
N CYS A 552 19.38 23.41 29.29
CA CYS A 552 19.30 22.01 29.70
C CYS A 552 19.10 21.87 31.21
N PRO A 553 18.07 21.11 31.67
CA PRO A 553 17.85 20.89 33.09
C PRO A 553 18.95 20.05 33.78
N ASP A 554 19.67 19.20 33.00
CA ASP A 554 20.66 18.28 33.55
C ASP A 554 22.06 18.90 33.67
N CYS A 555 22.52 19.69 32.71
CA CYS A 555 23.87 20.20 32.65
C CYS A 555 23.99 21.73 32.52
N GLY A 556 22.88 22.45 32.41
CA GLY A 556 22.88 23.91 32.21
C GLY A 556 23.29 24.37 30.80
N GLY A 557 23.62 23.48 29.92
CA GLY A 557 24.02 23.79 28.53
C GLY A 557 22.85 24.29 27.66
N ALA A 558 23.16 24.94 26.54
CA ALA A 558 22.13 25.43 25.62
C ALA A 558 21.45 24.29 24.87
N MET A 559 20.12 24.27 24.91
CA MET A 559 19.30 23.33 24.12
C MET A 559 19.30 23.77 22.64
N LYS A 560 19.46 22.80 21.73
CA LYS A 560 19.50 23.09 20.29
C LYS A 560 18.50 22.22 19.52
N HIS A 561 17.94 22.81 18.49
CA HIS A 561 17.19 22.04 17.49
C HIS A 561 18.15 21.29 16.58
N ILE A 562 18.02 19.95 16.58
CA ILE A 562 18.83 19.08 15.73
C ILE A 562 18.04 18.70 14.49
N GLY A 563 18.66 18.91 13.36
CA GLY A 563 18.14 18.53 12.06
C GLY A 563 19.08 19.05 10.97
N THR A 564 19.99 18.20 10.53
CA THR A 564 20.82 18.48 9.36
C THR A 564 20.08 18.01 8.11
N GLY A 565 19.91 18.87 7.11
CA GLY A 565 19.35 18.48 5.82
C GLY A 565 20.42 17.80 4.93
N THR A 566 20.00 16.95 4.00
CA THR A 566 20.88 16.32 3.01
C THR A 566 21.67 17.32 2.19
N GLN A 567 21.07 18.48 1.90
CA GLN A 567 21.73 19.58 1.18
C GLN A 567 22.91 20.14 1.97
N ARG A 568 22.75 20.39 3.27
CA ARG A 568 23.85 20.90 4.09
C ARG A 568 25.00 19.89 4.20
N VAL A 569 24.68 18.60 4.32
CA VAL A 569 25.69 17.53 4.32
C VAL A 569 26.44 17.50 2.98
N GLU A 570 25.77 17.70 1.87
CA GLU A 570 26.37 17.78 0.55
C GLU A 570 27.32 18.98 0.43
N GLU A 571 26.91 20.16 0.93
CA GLU A 571 27.74 21.38 0.95
C GLU A 571 29.01 21.16 1.79
N GLU A 572 28.88 20.65 3.01
CA GLU A 572 30.02 20.34 3.89
C GLU A 572 30.98 19.31 3.26
N LEU A 573 30.48 18.30 2.58
CA LEU A 573 31.31 17.29 1.90
C LEU A 573 32.05 17.87 0.69
N ARG A 574 31.46 18.81 -0.06
CA ARG A 574 32.13 19.52 -1.17
C ARG A 574 33.24 20.41 -0.67
N GLU A 575 33.10 20.99 0.51
CA GLU A 575 34.17 21.77 1.15
C GLU A 575 35.31 20.87 1.64
N LEU A 576 34.96 19.70 2.23
CA LEU A 576 35.95 18.74 2.74
C LEU A 576 36.70 17.99 1.63
N PHE A 577 36.04 17.70 0.51
CA PHE A 577 36.55 16.89 -0.61
C PHE A 577 36.33 17.60 -1.94
N PRO A 578 37.08 18.71 -2.22
CA PRO A 578 36.94 19.46 -3.46
C PRO A 578 37.17 18.58 -4.69
N GLY A 579 36.29 18.68 -5.69
CA GLY A 579 36.39 17.92 -6.94
C GLY A 579 35.86 16.50 -6.88
N THR A 580 35.38 16.00 -5.72
CA THR A 580 34.76 14.72 -5.59
C THR A 580 33.28 14.76 -6.04
N GLU A 581 32.88 13.86 -6.92
CA GLU A 581 31.50 13.74 -7.36
C GLU A 581 30.63 13.14 -6.24
N ILE A 582 29.50 13.80 -5.97
CA ILE A 582 28.56 13.40 -4.90
C ILE A 582 27.16 13.34 -5.51
N LEU A 583 26.48 12.21 -5.36
CA LEU A 583 25.08 12.06 -5.70
C LEU A 583 24.20 12.22 -4.47
N ARG A 584 23.05 12.88 -4.65
CA ARG A 584 22.05 13.04 -3.60
C ARG A 584 20.73 12.39 -4.00
N MET A 585 20.18 11.57 -3.10
CA MET A 585 18.90 10.87 -3.28
C MET A 585 17.95 11.15 -2.11
N ASP A 586 17.09 12.14 -2.29
CA ASP A 586 16.01 12.47 -1.35
C ASP A 586 14.70 12.77 -2.09
N ALA A 587 13.60 12.94 -1.32
CA ALA A 587 12.27 13.16 -1.89
C ALA A 587 12.16 14.47 -2.70
N ASP A 588 13.04 15.44 -2.43
CA ASP A 588 13.01 16.76 -3.06
C ASP A 588 13.77 16.77 -4.41
N THR A 589 14.74 15.86 -4.58
CA THR A 589 15.62 15.82 -5.77
C THR A 589 15.17 14.81 -6.82
N VAL A 590 14.37 13.83 -6.45
CA VAL A 590 14.08 12.69 -7.32
C VAL A 590 12.58 12.47 -7.40
N GLY A 591 11.92 13.10 -8.36
CA GLY A 591 10.56 12.75 -8.76
C GLY A 591 10.49 11.26 -9.16
N ASP A 592 10.13 10.94 -10.42
CA ASP A 592 10.08 9.55 -10.92
C ASP A 592 11.46 8.95 -11.29
N GLY A 593 12.58 9.57 -10.86
CA GLY A 593 13.94 9.28 -11.35
C GLY A 593 14.87 8.53 -10.39
N HIS A 594 14.37 7.89 -9.32
CA HIS A 594 15.21 7.16 -8.36
C HIS A 594 16.11 6.09 -9.01
N GLU A 595 15.56 5.32 -9.94
CA GLU A 595 16.31 4.29 -10.68
C GLU A 595 17.47 4.89 -11.49
N LYS A 596 17.30 6.10 -12.01
CA LYS A 596 18.35 6.79 -12.77
C LYS A 596 19.54 7.14 -11.90
N VAL A 597 19.30 7.71 -10.70
CA VAL A 597 20.38 8.07 -9.75
C VAL A 597 21.14 6.82 -9.30
N LEU A 598 20.43 5.73 -9.02
CA LEU A 598 21.06 4.48 -8.59
C LEU A 598 21.88 3.83 -9.70
N ARG A 599 21.37 3.84 -10.93
CA ARG A 599 22.11 3.36 -12.10
C ARG A 599 23.35 4.22 -12.34
N GLU A 600 23.22 5.53 -12.23
CA GLU A 600 24.34 6.46 -12.37
C GLU A 600 25.42 6.20 -11.29
N PHE A 601 25.02 5.97 -10.03
CA PHE A 601 25.91 5.62 -8.95
C PHE A 601 26.68 4.32 -9.23
N GLU A 602 26.00 3.30 -9.75
CA GLU A 602 26.58 1.99 -10.05
C GLU A 602 27.49 2.04 -11.30
N GLU A 603 26.98 2.56 -12.42
CA GLU A 603 27.67 2.55 -13.72
C GLU A 603 28.88 3.50 -13.76
N LYS A 604 28.72 4.71 -13.24
CA LYS A 604 29.80 5.72 -13.20
C LYS A 604 30.73 5.55 -12.00
N LYS A 605 30.43 4.63 -11.07
CA LYS A 605 31.18 4.44 -9.83
C LYS A 605 31.39 5.73 -9.04
N VAL A 606 30.33 6.56 -8.93
CA VAL A 606 30.41 7.81 -8.19
C VAL A 606 30.83 7.53 -6.74
N PRO A 607 31.81 8.25 -6.18
CA PRO A 607 32.40 7.89 -4.89
C PRO A 607 31.48 7.97 -3.69
N ILE A 608 30.57 8.97 -3.65
CA ILE A 608 29.71 9.21 -2.48
C ILE A 608 28.25 9.35 -2.91
N LEU A 609 27.37 8.56 -2.27
CA LEU A 609 25.93 8.69 -2.35
C LEU A 609 25.38 9.14 -1.01
N ILE A 610 24.72 10.31 -0.96
CA ILE A 610 23.99 10.78 0.21
C ILE A 610 22.52 10.47 0.00
N GLY A 611 21.87 9.90 1.01
CA GLY A 611 20.43 9.69 0.88
C GLY A 611 19.71 9.42 2.19
N THR A 612 18.39 9.39 2.07
CA THR A 612 17.50 9.06 3.17
C THR A 612 17.10 7.56 3.12
N GLN A 613 15.98 7.17 3.67
CA GLN A 613 15.57 5.76 3.79
C GLN A 613 15.60 4.94 2.47
N MET A 614 15.65 5.61 1.33
CA MET A 614 15.69 4.93 0.03
C MET A 614 17.03 4.26 -0.25
N VAL A 615 18.15 4.82 0.23
CA VAL A 615 19.49 4.20 0.08
C VAL A 615 19.71 3.02 1.03
N ALA A 616 18.88 2.92 2.08
CA ALA A 616 18.94 1.81 3.04
C ALA A 616 18.39 0.50 2.49
N LYS A 617 17.62 0.53 1.39
CA LYS A 617 16.74 -0.58 1.01
C LYS A 617 16.95 -1.07 -0.42
N GLY A 618 16.88 -2.38 -0.61
CA GLY A 618 16.70 -3.04 -1.91
C GLY A 618 17.88 -3.03 -2.88
N LEU A 619 19.00 -2.40 -2.54
CA LEU A 619 20.14 -2.21 -3.44
C LEU A 619 21.33 -3.07 -3.02
N ASP A 620 22.00 -3.64 -4.01
CA ASP A 620 23.19 -4.46 -3.83
C ASP A 620 24.33 -3.88 -4.68
N PHE A 621 25.22 -3.13 -4.03
CA PHE A 621 26.37 -2.51 -4.69
C PHE A 621 27.66 -3.19 -4.23
N GLU A 622 28.33 -3.87 -5.14
CA GLU A 622 29.53 -4.64 -4.83
C GLU A 622 30.71 -3.78 -4.37
N ASN A 623 30.82 -2.53 -4.86
CA ASN A 623 31.92 -1.62 -4.55
C ASN A 623 31.68 -0.71 -3.32
N VAL A 624 30.52 -0.84 -2.65
CA VAL A 624 30.23 -0.08 -1.42
C VAL A 624 30.86 -0.77 -0.23
N THR A 625 31.93 -0.16 0.29
CA THR A 625 32.70 -0.69 1.43
C THR A 625 32.54 0.14 2.69
N LEU A 626 32.07 1.41 2.58
CA LEU A 626 31.83 2.31 3.70
C LEU A 626 30.38 2.76 3.77
N VAL A 627 29.83 2.73 4.97
CA VAL A 627 28.52 3.31 5.30
C VAL A 627 28.66 4.28 6.46
N GLY A 628 28.20 5.51 6.26
CA GLY A 628 28.08 6.52 7.33
C GLY A 628 26.62 6.72 7.73
N VAL A 629 26.27 6.51 9.00
CA VAL A 629 24.97 6.85 9.57
C VAL A 629 25.06 8.18 10.27
N LEU A 630 24.42 9.21 9.71
CA LEU A 630 24.47 10.57 10.22
C LEU A 630 23.32 10.80 11.21
N ALA A 631 23.63 11.29 12.41
CA ALA A 631 22.66 11.62 13.45
C ALA A 631 21.66 10.49 13.73
N ALA A 632 22.15 9.34 14.17
CA ALA A 632 21.37 8.14 14.44
C ALA A 632 20.24 8.38 15.47
N ASP A 633 20.41 9.36 16.35
CA ASP A 633 19.47 9.72 17.42
C ASP A 633 18.10 10.21 16.90
N LEU A 634 18.05 10.84 15.73
CA LEU A 634 16.83 11.51 15.26
C LEU A 634 15.61 10.58 15.17
N SER A 635 15.84 9.30 14.95
CA SER A 635 14.77 8.30 14.88
C SER A 635 14.36 7.74 16.23
N LEU A 636 15.22 7.81 17.24
CA LEU A 636 14.92 7.35 18.61
C LEU A 636 13.84 8.21 19.28
N TYR A 637 13.85 9.52 18.96
CA TYR A 637 13.03 10.51 19.69
C TYR A 637 11.69 10.80 19.02
N VAL A 638 11.26 9.94 18.10
CA VAL A 638 9.91 10.00 17.53
C VAL A 638 8.90 9.54 18.58
N ASP A 639 7.81 10.29 18.71
CA ASP A 639 6.71 9.98 19.65
C ASP A 639 5.89 8.78 19.14
N HIS A 640 6.48 7.60 19.23
CA HIS A 640 5.83 6.33 18.88
C HIS A 640 6.53 5.14 19.56
N TYR A 641 5.76 4.16 20.05
CA TYR A 641 6.30 2.99 20.74
C TYR A 641 7.28 2.16 19.91
N ARG A 642 7.22 2.23 18.58
CA ARG A 642 8.14 1.55 17.66
C ARG A 642 9.39 2.37 17.30
N ALA A 643 9.64 3.50 17.94
CA ALA A 643 10.78 4.35 17.58
C ALA A 643 12.12 3.62 17.73
N SER A 644 12.35 2.93 18.86
CA SER A 644 13.54 2.12 19.10
C SER A 644 13.70 1.00 18.08
N GLU A 645 12.63 0.23 17.83
CA GLU A 645 12.60 -0.87 16.85
C GLU A 645 12.96 -0.39 15.45
N ARG A 646 12.41 0.74 15.02
CA ARG A 646 12.71 1.33 13.72
C ARG A 646 14.14 1.81 13.62
N THR A 647 14.64 2.44 14.66
CA THR A 647 16.02 2.92 14.68
C THR A 647 16.98 1.77 14.58
N PHE A 648 16.78 0.72 15.39
CA PHE A 648 17.54 -0.52 15.30
C PHE A 648 17.50 -1.11 13.90
N SER A 649 16.31 -1.30 13.34
CA SER A 649 16.13 -1.90 12.01
C SER A 649 16.80 -1.08 10.90
N LEU A 650 16.63 0.24 10.90
CA LEU A 650 17.23 1.12 9.91
C LEU A 650 18.76 1.10 9.97
N ILE A 651 19.33 1.24 11.15
CA ILE A 651 20.81 1.21 11.31
C ILE A 651 21.35 -0.14 10.86
N THR A 652 20.77 -1.24 11.31
CA THR A 652 21.19 -2.60 10.94
C THR A 652 21.09 -2.84 9.42
N GLN A 653 20.01 -2.39 8.78
CA GLN A 653 19.82 -2.53 7.34
C GLN A 653 20.87 -1.73 6.55
N VAL A 654 21.14 -0.49 6.98
CA VAL A 654 22.11 0.40 6.31
C VAL A 654 23.53 -0.10 6.49
N VAL A 655 23.92 -0.43 7.71
CA VAL A 655 25.23 -1.03 8.03
C VAL A 655 25.43 -2.32 7.23
N GLY A 656 24.39 -3.15 7.13
CA GLY A 656 24.41 -4.38 6.35
C GLY A 656 24.64 -4.20 4.84
N ARG A 657 24.67 -2.98 4.30
CA ARG A 657 25.00 -2.69 2.89
C ARG A 657 26.51 -2.70 2.63
N ALA A 658 27.32 -2.37 3.63
CA ALA A 658 28.77 -2.37 3.48
C ALA A 658 29.33 -3.79 3.31
N GLY A 659 30.27 -3.96 2.38
CA GLY A 659 31.02 -5.19 2.20
C GLY A 659 30.19 -6.37 1.69
N ARG A 660 29.36 -6.18 0.69
CA ARG A 660 28.62 -7.27 0.02
C ARG A 660 29.41 -7.94 -1.09
N GLY A 661 30.38 -7.22 -1.66
CA GLY A 661 31.35 -7.77 -2.60
C GLY A 661 32.44 -8.58 -1.90
N SER A 662 33.63 -8.66 -2.53
CA SER A 662 34.80 -9.41 -2.01
C SER A 662 35.56 -8.65 -0.91
N LYS A 663 35.25 -7.37 -0.65
CA LYS A 663 35.97 -6.50 0.28
C LYS A 663 35.27 -6.43 1.64
N GLU A 664 36.04 -6.21 2.71
CA GLU A 664 35.51 -6.04 4.07
C GLU A 664 34.74 -4.70 4.19
N GLY A 665 33.52 -4.77 4.76
CA GLY A 665 32.68 -3.60 4.99
C GLY A 665 33.05 -2.87 6.28
N ARG A 666 32.88 -1.54 6.26
CA ARG A 666 33.06 -0.65 7.41
C ARG A 666 31.86 0.27 7.57
N ALA A 667 31.54 0.61 8.80
CA ALA A 667 30.48 1.57 9.07
C ALA A 667 30.84 2.51 10.22
N VAL A 668 30.41 3.77 10.11
CA VAL A 668 30.52 4.77 11.17
C VAL A 668 29.12 5.26 11.54
N ILE A 669 28.75 5.10 12.80
CA ILE A 669 27.45 5.56 13.35
C ILE A 669 27.73 6.80 14.18
N GLN A 670 27.22 7.96 13.80
CA GLN A 670 27.37 9.22 14.52
C GLN A 670 26.15 9.48 15.38
N THR A 671 26.37 9.76 16.68
CA THR A 671 25.31 9.91 17.67
C THR A 671 25.71 10.87 18.79
N TYR A 672 24.72 11.54 19.41
CA TYR A 672 24.87 12.30 20.66
C TYR A 672 24.67 11.44 21.91
N THR A 673 24.26 10.18 21.75
CA THR A 673 24.02 9.24 22.84
C THR A 673 24.69 7.89 22.57
N PRO A 674 26.04 7.82 22.50
CA PRO A 674 26.77 6.59 22.17
C PRO A 674 26.56 5.45 23.17
N GLU A 675 26.14 5.76 24.40
CA GLU A 675 25.77 4.80 25.44
C GLU A 675 24.37 4.20 25.27
N ASN A 676 23.57 4.67 24.32
CA ASN A 676 22.20 4.18 24.11
C ASN A 676 22.19 2.72 23.67
N ASP A 677 21.47 1.86 24.41
CA ASP A 677 21.42 0.41 24.17
C ASP A 677 20.92 0.05 22.77
N VAL A 678 20.02 0.82 22.18
CA VAL A 678 19.50 0.57 20.83
C VAL A 678 20.60 0.80 19.78
N ILE A 679 21.39 1.87 19.94
CA ILE A 679 22.51 2.19 19.06
C ILE A 679 23.61 1.15 19.20
N LEU A 680 23.95 0.77 20.44
CA LEU A 680 24.96 -0.24 20.72
C LEU A 680 24.57 -1.63 20.17
N ALA A 681 23.31 -2.03 20.34
CA ALA A 681 22.80 -3.27 19.79
C ALA A 681 22.80 -3.24 18.25
N ALA A 682 22.43 -2.12 17.63
CA ALA A 682 22.44 -1.96 16.19
C ALA A 682 23.88 -1.95 15.61
N ALA A 683 24.84 -1.34 16.32
CA ALA A 683 26.26 -1.37 15.96
C ALA A 683 26.82 -2.80 16.00
N GLY A 684 26.41 -3.60 17.00
CA GLY A 684 26.72 -5.03 17.10
C GLY A 684 25.90 -5.91 16.15
N GLN A 685 24.89 -5.38 15.49
CA GLN A 685 23.89 -6.12 14.72
C GLN A 685 23.24 -7.25 15.56
N ASP A 686 23.09 -7.02 16.86
CA ASP A 686 22.60 -7.98 17.85
C ASP A 686 21.11 -7.77 18.10
N TYR A 687 20.28 -8.46 17.33
CA TYR A 687 18.83 -8.38 17.48
C TYR A 687 18.36 -8.97 18.83
N ASP A 688 18.99 -10.01 19.34
CA ASP A 688 18.56 -10.66 20.57
C ASP A 688 18.76 -9.71 21.78
N ARG A 689 19.90 -9.02 21.85
CA ARG A 689 20.14 -7.97 22.86
C ARG A 689 19.11 -6.84 22.75
N PHE A 690 18.83 -6.35 21.53
CA PHE A 690 17.82 -5.32 21.31
C PHE A 690 16.44 -5.80 21.78
N TYR A 691 16.01 -6.98 21.35
CA TYR A 691 14.71 -7.54 21.69
C TYR A 691 14.52 -7.67 23.20
N ASP A 692 15.52 -8.20 23.93
CA ASP A 692 15.42 -8.43 25.37
C ASP A 692 15.30 -7.13 26.18
N ALA A 693 15.89 -6.04 25.71
CA ALA A 693 15.72 -4.72 26.30
C ALA A 693 14.33 -4.14 25.97
N GLU A 694 13.95 -4.16 24.71
CA GLU A 694 12.71 -3.55 24.23
C GLU A 694 11.46 -4.25 24.75
N ILE A 695 11.43 -5.59 24.81
CA ILE A 695 10.24 -6.32 25.26
C ILE A 695 9.93 -6.05 26.74
N ARG A 696 10.96 -5.82 27.57
CA ARG A 696 10.78 -5.41 28.98
C ARG A 696 10.11 -4.04 29.08
N MET A 697 10.56 -3.08 28.27
CA MET A 697 9.99 -1.74 28.23
C MET A 697 8.54 -1.76 27.74
N ARG A 698 8.22 -2.53 26.71
CA ARG A 698 6.85 -2.69 26.20
C ARG A 698 5.90 -3.31 27.21
N ARG A 699 6.38 -4.27 27.99
CA ARG A 699 5.60 -4.85 29.10
C ARG A 699 5.24 -3.80 30.14
N LEU A 700 6.20 -2.97 30.54
CA LEU A 700 5.99 -1.90 31.52
C LEU A 700 4.99 -0.84 31.04
N ARG A 701 5.10 -0.45 29.75
CA ARG A 701 4.24 0.56 29.13
C ARG A 701 2.91 0.01 28.62
N ARG A 702 2.71 -1.30 28.66
CA ARG A 702 1.56 -1.97 28.04
C ARG A 702 1.46 -1.71 26.54
N ASP A 703 2.60 -1.63 25.86
CA ASP A 703 2.67 -1.53 24.41
C ASP A 703 2.48 -2.92 23.75
N PRO A 704 2.15 -3.00 22.45
CA PRO A 704 2.12 -4.27 21.73
C PRO A 704 3.44 -5.06 21.89
N PRO A 705 3.39 -6.37 22.17
CA PRO A 705 2.24 -7.29 22.05
C PRO A 705 1.36 -7.42 23.29
N PHE A 706 1.59 -6.69 24.38
CA PHE A 706 0.89 -6.87 25.66
C PHE A 706 -0.50 -6.21 25.68
N ALA A 707 -0.66 -5.09 25.00
CA ALA A 707 -1.94 -4.45 24.70
C ALA A 707 -1.89 -3.77 23.33
N ASP A 708 -3.04 -3.58 22.73
CA ASP A 708 -3.18 -2.85 21.47
C ASP A 708 -3.57 -1.39 21.74
N GLN A 709 -3.15 -0.51 20.84
CA GLN A 709 -3.43 0.93 20.90
C GLN A 709 -4.43 1.30 19.80
N PHE A 710 -5.65 1.69 20.19
CA PHE A 710 -6.66 2.21 19.27
C PHE A 710 -6.64 3.73 19.27
N MET A 711 -6.33 4.33 18.15
CA MET A 711 -6.31 5.78 17.98
C MET A 711 -7.60 6.26 17.32
N ILE A 712 -8.49 6.83 18.11
CA ILE A 712 -9.76 7.40 17.64
C ILE A 712 -9.51 8.86 17.26
N THR A 713 -9.44 9.14 15.96
CA THR A 713 -9.12 10.46 15.43
C THR A 713 -10.38 11.17 14.95
N VAL A 714 -10.55 12.42 15.39
CA VAL A 714 -11.59 13.33 14.90
C VAL A 714 -10.95 14.42 14.07
N THR A 715 -11.57 14.72 12.92
CA THR A 715 -11.09 15.78 12.03
C THR A 715 -12.21 16.74 11.68
N GLY A 716 -11.89 18.04 11.58
CA GLY A 716 -12.87 19.07 11.24
C GLY A 716 -12.23 20.41 10.88
N PRO A 717 -13.02 21.36 10.33
CA PRO A 717 -12.51 22.65 9.88
C PRO A 717 -12.16 23.59 11.04
N GLU A 718 -12.77 23.41 12.22
CA GLU A 718 -12.61 24.27 13.40
C GLU A 718 -11.95 23.51 14.54
N GLU A 719 -10.81 24.00 15.01
CA GLU A 719 -10.00 23.34 16.05
C GLU A 719 -10.75 23.17 17.38
N THR A 720 -11.41 24.23 17.83
CA THR A 720 -12.16 24.25 19.10
C THR A 720 -13.27 23.21 19.13
N ARG A 721 -14.01 23.06 18.02
CA ARG A 721 -15.05 22.03 17.88
C ARG A 721 -14.47 20.63 17.89
N VAL A 722 -13.39 20.40 17.16
CA VAL A 722 -12.71 19.09 17.08
C VAL A 722 -12.19 18.68 18.46
N ARG A 723 -11.49 19.59 19.16
CA ARG A 723 -10.97 19.34 20.53
C ARG A 723 -12.08 19.07 21.52
N ARG A 724 -13.18 19.82 21.48
CA ARG A 724 -14.36 19.59 22.34
C ARG A 724 -14.97 18.22 22.07
N ALA A 725 -15.19 17.85 20.82
CA ALA A 725 -15.76 16.56 20.43
C ALA A 725 -14.87 15.39 20.87
N CYS A 726 -13.55 15.51 20.75
CA CYS A 726 -12.60 14.53 21.30
C CYS A 726 -12.71 14.43 22.83
N GLY A 727 -12.84 15.55 23.53
CA GLY A 727 -12.99 15.56 25.00
C GLY A 727 -14.31 14.89 25.45
N GLU A 728 -15.38 15.05 24.69
CA GLU A 728 -16.67 14.37 24.94
C GLU A 728 -16.55 12.85 24.72
N ILE A 729 -15.86 12.43 23.65
CA ILE A 729 -15.56 11.01 23.38
C ILE A 729 -14.75 10.43 24.55
N GLN A 730 -13.67 11.08 24.94
CA GLN A 730 -12.81 10.61 26.05
C GLN A 730 -13.59 10.44 27.35
N LYS A 731 -14.37 11.46 27.76
CA LYS A 731 -15.22 11.40 28.97
C LYS A 731 -16.22 10.24 28.90
N SER A 732 -16.88 10.07 27.75
CA SER A 732 -17.87 9.01 27.55
C SER A 732 -17.23 7.61 27.54
N LEU A 733 -16.05 7.47 26.95
CA LEU A 733 -15.27 6.22 26.99
C LEU A 733 -14.83 5.87 28.41
N CYS A 734 -14.33 6.83 29.18
CA CYS A 734 -13.97 6.63 30.59
C CYS A 734 -15.20 6.17 31.41
N ALA A 735 -16.35 6.83 31.21
CA ALA A 735 -17.58 6.45 31.90
C ALA A 735 -18.08 5.04 31.51
N ALA A 736 -17.92 4.65 30.27
CA ALA A 736 -18.27 3.31 29.79
C ALA A 736 -17.28 2.27 30.33
N ALA A 737 -15.97 2.54 30.28
CA ALA A 737 -14.93 1.66 30.78
C ALA A 737 -15.07 1.35 32.30
N ALA A 738 -15.66 2.24 33.07
CA ALA A 738 -15.92 2.02 34.50
C ALA A 738 -17.10 1.09 34.80
N ARG A 739 -17.88 0.66 33.78
CA ARG A 739 -19.10 -0.16 33.96
C ARG A 739 -18.97 -1.53 33.30
N PRO A 740 -19.63 -2.58 33.83
CA PRO A 740 -19.76 -3.85 33.13
C PRO A 740 -20.46 -3.71 31.77
N PRO A 741 -20.07 -4.46 30.75
CA PRO A 741 -19.00 -5.49 30.75
C PRO A 741 -17.58 -4.93 30.54
N TYR A 742 -17.40 -3.63 30.37
CA TYR A 742 -16.13 -3.02 29.92
C TYR A 742 -15.12 -2.84 31.05
N SER A 743 -15.58 -2.77 32.31
CA SER A 743 -14.68 -2.62 33.48
C SER A 743 -13.71 -3.79 33.64
N ALA A 744 -14.05 -4.98 33.15
CA ALA A 744 -13.16 -6.15 33.16
C ALA A 744 -12.02 -6.06 32.12
N LEU A 745 -12.11 -5.15 31.14
CA LEU A 745 -11.12 -5.04 30.07
C LEU A 745 -9.83 -4.32 30.50
N GLY A 746 -9.83 -3.63 31.66
CA GLY A 746 -8.68 -2.90 32.15
C GLY A 746 -8.18 -1.83 31.16
N LEU A 747 -9.11 -1.09 30.56
CA LEU A 747 -8.80 -0.09 29.54
C LEU A 747 -8.09 1.11 30.14
N GLU A 748 -7.08 1.62 29.43
CA GLU A 748 -6.48 2.91 29.68
C GLU A 748 -6.87 3.86 28.52
N ILE A 749 -7.34 5.08 28.89
CA ILE A 749 -7.87 6.05 27.92
C ILE A 749 -7.11 7.36 28.10
N LEU A 750 -6.33 7.70 27.08
CA LEU A 750 -5.45 8.86 27.05
C LEU A 750 -5.97 9.95 26.10
N GLY A 751 -5.61 11.18 26.36
CA GLY A 751 -5.98 12.33 25.55
C GLY A 751 -7.07 13.19 26.20
N PRO A 752 -7.78 14.10 25.44
CA PRO A 752 -7.53 14.32 24.00
C PRO A 752 -6.18 14.96 23.72
N ALA A 753 -5.51 14.51 22.68
CA ALA A 753 -4.21 15.03 22.24
C ALA A 753 -4.26 15.45 20.76
N PRO A 754 -3.53 16.51 20.36
CA PRO A 754 -3.38 16.82 18.95
C PRO A 754 -2.60 15.71 18.23
N CYS A 755 -2.93 15.44 16.97
CA CYS A 755 -2.12 14.53 16.15
C CYS A 755 -0.73 15.16 15.85
N PRO A 756 0.31 14.36 15.51
CA PRO A 756 1.64 14.88 15.17
C PRO A 756 1.62 15.94 14.05
N VAL A 757 0.72 15.78 13.08
CA VAL A 757 0.35 16.82 12.11
C VAL A 757 -1.05 17.30 12.45
N VAL A 758 -1.13 18.43 13.14
CA VAL A 758 -2.37 18.98 13.72
C VAL A 758 -3.37 19.41 12.63
N LYS A 759 -2.89 19.85 11.48
CA LYS A 759 -3.74 20.34 10.38
C LYS A 759 -3.31 19.76 9.03
N VAL A 760 -4.24 19.09 8.35
CA VAL A 760 -4.06 18.52 7.02
C VAL A 760 -5.24 18.91 6.14
N ASN A 761 -5.00 19.42 4.93
CA ASN A 761 -6.03 19.84 3.98
C ASN A 761 -7.09 20.77 4.63
N ASN A 762 -6.62 21.76 5.38
CA ASN A 762 -7.46 22.71 6.14
C ASN A 762 -8.39 22.09 7.19
N ARG A 763 -8.07 20.88 7.67
CA ARG A 763 -8.80 20.21 8.74
C ARG A 763 -7.88 19.95 9.92
N PHE A 764 -8.32 20.35 11.11
CA PHE A 764 -7.65 20.06 12.38
C PHE A 764 -7.87 18.61 12.78
N ARG A 765 -6.89 18.00 13.46
CA ARG A 765 -6.87 16.58 13.84
C ARG A 765 -6.53 16.45 15.33
N TYR A 766 -7.43 15.85 16.09
CA TYR A 766 -7.23 15.47 17.48
C TYR A 766 -7.58 14.01 17.68
N ARG A 767 -6.95 13.37 18.66
CA ARG A 767 -7.17 11.95 18.94
C ARG A 767 -7.37 11.63 20.40
N VAL A 768 -8.06 10.51 20.65
CA VAL A 768 -8.17 9.80 21.92
C VAL A 768 -7.54 8.43 21.70
N THR A 769 -6.62 8.03 22.58
CA THR A 769 -5.97 6.71 22.52
C THR A 769 -6.60 5.80 23.56
N VAL A 770 -7.01 4.60 23.13
CA VAL A 770 -7.56 3.55 24.00
C VAL A 770 -6.59 2.38 23.98
N ILE A 771 -6.02 2.03 25.12
CA ILE A 771 -5.08 0.92 25.28
C ILE A 771 -5.82 -0.26 25.91
N GLY A 772 -5.78 -1.42 25.27
CA GLY A 772 -6.43 -2.64 25.74
C GLY A 772 -6.25 -3.77 24.74
N LYS A 773 -6.61 -5.00 25.11
CA LYS A 773 -6.55 -6.15 24.19
C LYS A 773 -7.56 -6.00 23.05
N ASN A 774 -7.13 -6.28 21.80
CA ASN A 774 -7.96 -6.20 20.61
C ASN A 774 -8.97 -7.35 20.55
N GLU A 775 -9.96 -7.31 21.40
CA GLU A 775 -11.02 -8.29 21.47
C GLU A 775 -12.37 -7.73 20.97
N ARG A 776 -13.31 -8.64 20.71
CA ARG A 776 -14.61 -8.29 20.12
C ARG A 776 -15.37 -7.24 20.94
N THR A 777 -15.31 -7.33 22.29
CA THR A 777 -16.01 -6.43 23.21
C THR A 777 -15.49 -5.00 23.08
N LEU A 778 -14.16 -4.82 23.05
CA LEU A 778 -13.54 -3.50 22.88
C LEU A 778 -13.87 -2.90 21.49
N ARG A 779 -13.76 -3.71 20.44
CA ARG A 779 -14.13 -3.23 19.09
C ARG A 779 -15.60 -2.84 18.99
N ALA A 780 -16.50 -3.57 19.64
CA ALA A 780 -17.92 -3.23 19.67
C ALA A 780 -18.18 -1.90 20.40
N LEU A 781 -17.47 -1.65 21.51
CA LEU A 781 -17.50 -0.39 22.24
C LEU A 781 -17.07 0.78 21.33
N ILE A 782 -15.89 0.72 20.71
CA ILE A 782 -15.38 1.76 19.82
C ILE A 782 -16.34 1.99 18.65
N ALA A 783 -16.84 0.92 18.02
CA ALA A 783 -17.80 1.01 16.93
C ALA A 783 -19.11 1.70 17.35
N ALA A 784 -19.60 1.47 18.57
CA ALA A 784 -20.78 2.13 19.09
C ALA A 784 -20.56 3.65 19.23
N PHE A 785 -19.41 4.06 19.78
CA PHE A 785 -19.05 5.48 19.89
C PHE A 785 -18.89 6.17 18.53
N MET A 786 -18.26 5.53 17.57
CA MET A 786 -18.14 6.07 16.21
C MET A 786 -19.52 6.27 15.55
N LYS A 787 -20.45 5.32 15.73
CA LYS A 787 -21.82 5.43 15.21
C LYS A 787 -22.59 6.55 15.89
N GLU A 788 -22.48 6.66 17.21
CA GLU A 788 -23.12 7.71 17.99
C GLU A 788 -22.59 9.08 17.59
N PHE A 789 -21.28 9.24 17.47
CA PHE A 789 -20.64 10.48 17.00
C PHE A 789 -21.22 10.95 15.67
N THR A 790 -21.35 10.03 14.71
CA THR A 790 -21.81 10.36 13.35
C THR A 790 -23.29 10.77 13.30
N LYS A 791 -24.11 10.33 14.27
CA LYS A 791 -25.54 10.66 14.36
C LYS A 791 -25.81 12.04 14.95
N ARG A 792 -24.89 12.58 15.75
CA ARG A 792 -25.07 13.85 16.47
C ARG A 792 -25.01 15.05 15.51
N PRO A 793 -26.05 15.92 15.50
CA PRO A 793 -26.09 17.10 14.62
C PRO A 793 -24.90 18.05 14.82
N GLU A 794 -24.43 18.22 16.07
CA GLU A 794 -23.31 19.07 16.45
C GLU A 794 -21.99 18.63 15.80
N ASN A 795 -21.88 17.36 15.41
CA ASN A 795 -20.68 16.79 14.75
C ASN A 795 -20.74 16.89 13.22
N ARG A 796 -21.78 17.55 12.68
CA ARG A 796 -21.92 17.71 11.22
C ARG A 796 -20.70 18.45 10.63
N GLY A 797 -20.12 17.89 9.56
CA GLY A 797 -18.91 18.41 8.91
C GLY A 797 -17.60 17.93 9.55
N MET A 798 -17.65 17.20 10.67
CA MET A 798 -16.51 16.49 11.24
C MET A 798 -16.50 15.03 10.77
N HIS A 799 -15.31 14.42 10.74
CA HIS A 799 -15.15 13.00 10.44
C HIS A 799 -14.45 12.31 11.61
N ILE A 800 -14.79 11.07 11.84
CA ILE A 800 -14.19 10.20 12.85
C ILE A 800 -13.71 8.93 12.17
N PHE A 801 -12.52 8.47 12.53
CA PHE A 801 -11.97 7.18 12.14
C PHE A 801 -11.11 6.61 13.25
N THR A 802 -10.86 5.31 13.19
CA THR A 802 -10.05 4.59 14.16
C THR A 802 -9.06 3.71 13.44
N ASP A 803 -7.83 3.75 13.88
CA ASP A 803 -6.79 2.78 13.54
C ASP A 803 -6.32 2.01 14.78
N CYS A 804 -5.57 0.93 14.56
CA CYS A 804 -5.07 0.08 15.64
C CYS A 804 -3.61 -0.25 15.38
N ASN A 805 -2.73 0.14 16.30
CA ASN A 805 -1.28 -0.09 16.26
C ASN A 805 -0.57 0.49 15.03
N LEU A 806 -1.23 1.33 14.23
CA LEU A 806 -0.63 1.95 13.06
C LEU A 806 0.15 3.20 13.46
N MET A 807 1.08 3.58 12.62
CA MET A 807 1.82 4.81 12.76
C MET A 807 1.01 5.93 12.10
N GLY A 808 0.40 6.75 12.90
CA GLY A 808 -0.44 7.87 12.50
C GLY A 808 0.31 9.00 11.77
#